data_535143ecc934edee08aaadd5bc707d73
#
_entry.id   535143ecc934edee08aaadd5bc707d73
#
_cell.length_a   1.000
_cell.length_b   1.000
_cell.length_c   1.000
_cell.angle_alpha   90.00
_cell.angle_beta   90.00
_cell.angle_gamma   90.00
#
_symmetry.space_group_name_H-M   'P 1'
#
loop_
_entity.id
_entity.type
_entity.pdbx_description
1 polymer ?
#
loop_
_entity_poly.entity_id
_entity_poly.type
_entity_poly.pdbx_seq_one_letter_code
_entity_poly.pdbx_strand_id
1 'polypeptide(L)'
;LTLALPLAYYARESREEKMSGKKLGSVVVWTLVALAGAGALAAIALERDEKLSGTWFVVAAVSTYLVAYRFYSAFVSARVLALDNTRATPAERLEDGRDFVPTNKWVVVGHHFAAIAGPGPLVGPTLAAQFGYLPGTLWLIVGAALGGCVQDFVILFCSLRRNGKSLGQMAREEIGKRGGAIALVSVLAIMVILLAAVALIVVNALRDSPWGTFTLALTIPIAMLMGVYMRFWRPGRVLEASIIGFILILAAVFAGQWVAHSPEWARFFTLSGTTLATSIIIYGFAASALPVWLLLAPRDYLSAFIKIGVVFALAGGILLVRPVMQMPPLTRFTDGSGPVFAGAIFPFCFITIACGAISGFHSLISSGTTPKLLMREGHAQLVGYGSMLMESLVGVMAMIAACALEPGVYFAINSPAGIIGQTAESAAATISGWGYPLDAAAMHRLAQQVGEQSLLSRTGGAPSLAVGMAQIFSSTIGGDALLAVWYHFAIMFEALFILTVLDAGTRVGRFMVQEVLGYVWEPLGRSGWYPSILLTSGLIVGGWGYFLYQGVLDPLGGINSLWPLFGIANQLLASVALVVATTILLKMGRLRWVWVTLAPMAWLVTATMTASYQKIFHANPRIGFLAQAEALQAQVATGSPAAEQVARLERLIFNNRLDAVVTGVFASLVLLLLVEAALEWFQILSKRKTAVLHEAPYVPTRWAEAE
;
A
#
# COMPACT_ATOMS: atom_id res chain seq x y z
N LEU A 1 3.31 -32.52 -2.91
CA LEU A 1 4.28 -33.44 -3.49
C LEU A 1 5.33 -32.66 -4.29
N THR A 2 6.60 -32.65 -3.76
CA THR A 2 7.89 -32.43 -4.43
C THR A 2 8.07 -31.15 -5.27
N LEU A 3 8.22 -29.99 -4.61
CA LEU A 3 8.96 -28.85 -5.11
C LEU A 3 10.38 -28.80 -4.50
N ALA A 4 11.03 -29.95 -4.49
CA ALA A 4 12.42 -30.12 -4.15
C ALA A 4 13.18 -30.61 -5.38
N LEU A 5 13.42 -29.71 -6.36
CA LEU A 5 14.51 -29.90 -7.32
C LEU A 5 15.67 -29.03 -6.81
N PRO A 6 16.84 -29.63 -6.59
CA PRO A 6 17.87 -29.06 -5.73
C PRO A 6 18.54 -27.86 -6.38
N LEU A 7 18.85 -26.84 -5.58
CA LEU A 7 19.78 -25.77 -5.88
C LEU A 7 21.15 -26.28 -6.41
N ALA A 8 21.48 -27.54 -6.18
CA ALA A 8 22.63 -28.23 -6.76
C ALA A 8 22.59 -28.35 -8.31
N TYR A 9 21.41 -28.29 -8.93
CA TYR A 9 21.34 -28.29 -10.41
C TYR A 9 21.82 -26.96 -11.00
N TYR A 10 21.57 -25.84 -10.30
CA TYR A 10 22.03 -24.52 -10.74
C TYR A 10 23.50 -24.21 -10.40
N ALA A 11 24.04 -24.81 -9.35
CA ALA A 11 25.48 -24.67 -9.03
C ALA A 11 26.39 -25.43 -10.01
N ARG A 12 25.87 -26.39 -10.75
CA ARG A 12 26.64 -27.18 -11.73
C ARG A 12 26.66 -26.59 -13.14
N GLU A 13 25.76 -25.62 -13.45
CA GLU A 13 25.76 -24.89 -14.74
C GLU A 13 26.54 -23.57 -14.73
N SER A 14 27.42 -23.35 -13.78
CA SER A 14 28.34 -22.18 -13.73
C SER A 14 29.54 -22.25 -14.70
N ARG A 15 29.54 -23.15 -15.65
CA ARG A 15 30.42 -23.09 -16.82
C ARG A 15 29.68 -22.44 -17.98
N GLU A 16 30.21 -21.34 -18.43
CA GLU A 16 29.87 -20.51 -19.59
C GLU A 16 29.23 -21.28 -20.77
N GLU A 17 27.95 -21.62 -20.71
CA GLU A 17 27.21 -21.83 -21.94
C GLU A 17 26.63 -20.47 -22.38
N LYS A 18 27.36 -19.78 -23.26
CA LYS A 18 26.74 -18.81 -24.18
C LYS A 18 25.51 -19.51 -24.74
N MET A 19 24.30 -19.03 -24.42
CA MET A 19 23.07 -19.55 -25.04
C MET A 19 23.27 -19.49 -26.53
N SER A 20 23.41 -20.68 -27.17
CA SER A 20 23.58 -20.77 -28.60
C SER A 20 22.41 -20.05 -29.26
N GLY A 21 22.67 -19.23 -30.29
CA GLY A 21 21.63 -18.49 -31.00
C GLY A 21 20.44 -19.39 -31.43
N LYS A 22 20.69 -20.70 -31.61
CA LYS A 22 19.63 -21.70 -31.84
C LYS A 22 18.70 -21.92 -30.64
N LYS A 23 19.23 -21.92 -29.40
CA LYS A 23 18.40 -22.04 -28.18
C LYS A 23 17.55 -20.78 -27.96
N LEU A 24 18.12 -19.59 -28.17
CA LEU A 24 17.39 -18.32 -28.10
C LEU A 24 16.29 -18.25 -29.17
N GLY A 25 16.59 -18.62 -30.41
CA GLY A 25 15.63 -18.69 -31.51
C GLY A 25 14.48 -19.66 -31.19
N SER A 26 14.78 -20.83 -30.62
CA SER A 26 13.76 -21.79 -30.20
C SER A 26 12.85 -21.21 -29.11
N VAL A 27 13.39 -20.56 -28.08
CA VAL A 27 12.58 -19.92 -27.02
C VAL A 27 11.65 -18.86 -27.61
N VAL A 28 12.17 -18.00 -28.49
CA VAL A 28 11.36 -16.95 -29.16
C VAL A 28 10.24 -17.57 -30.00
N VAL A 29 10.53 -18.58 -30.81
CA VAL A 29 9.53 -19.25 -31.65
C VAL A 29 8.43 -19.89 -30.78
N TRP A 30 8.78 -20.64 -29.76
CA TRP A 30 7.77 -21.27 -28.89
C TRP A 30 6.98 -20.27 -28.06
N THR A 31 7.59 -19.15 -27.67
CA THR A 31 6.87 -18.03 -27.01
C THR A 31 5.86 -17.41 -27.98
N LEU A 32 6.24 -17.18 -29.25
CA LEU A 32 5.33 -16.66 -30.26
C LEU A 32 4.17 -17.66 -30.55
N VAL A 33 4.48 -18.96 -30.61
CA VAL A 33 3.44 -20.00 -30.77
C VAL A 33 2.46 -19.99 -29.59
N ALA A 34 2.97 -19.90 -28.37
CA ALA A 34 2.12 -19.83 -27.16
C ALA A 34 1.25 -18.55 -27.14
N LEU A 35 1.83 -17.41 -27.51
CA LEU A 35 1.10 -16.14 -27.63
C LEU A 35 0.05 -16.19 -28.75
N ALA A 36 0.36 -16.80 -29.89
CA ALA A 36 -0.59 -16.98 -30.98
C ALA A 36 -1.76 -17.89 -30.55
N GLY A 37 -1.49 -18.98 -29.83
CA GLY A 37 -2.53 -19.86 -29.28
C GLY A 37 -3.42 -19.13 -28.27
N ALA A 38 -2.82 -18.39 -27.31
CA ALA A 38 -3.56 -17.58 -26.35
C ALA A 38 -4.38 -16.48 -27.03
N GLY A 39 -3.80 -15.80 -28.04
CA GLY A 39 -4.47 -14.78 -28.82
C GLY A 39 -5.64 -15.32 -29.63
N ALA A 40 -5.49 -16.50 -30.22
CA ALA A 40 -6.59 -17.17 -30.96
C ALA A 40 -7.76 -17.54 -30.05
N LEU A 41 -7.48 -18.06 -28.83
CA LEU A 41 -8.52 -18.36 -27.84
C LEU A 41 -9.22 -17.07 -27.36
N ALA A 42 -8.45 -15.99 -27.13
CA ALA A 42 -9.01 -14.70 -26.77
C ALA A 42 -9.88 -14.13 -27.90
N ALA A 43 -9.46 -14.25 -29.16
CA ALA A 43 -10.25 -13.82 -30.31
C ALA A 43 -11.57 -14.59 -30.43
N ILE A 44 -11.56 -15.91 -30.22
CA ILE A 44 -12.78 -16.74 -30.24
C ILE A 44 -13.74 -16.30 -29.11
N ALA A 45 -13.24 -16.05 -27.91
CA ALA A 45 -14.07 -15.57 -26.80
C ALA A 45 -14.69 -14.18 -27.09
N LEU A 46 -13.91 -13.27 -27.68
CA LEU A 46 -14.37 -11.94 -28.05
C LEU A 46 -15.40 -11.96 -29.20
N GLU A 47 -15.21 -12.85 -30.20
CA GLU A 47 -16.17 -13.01 -31.30
C GLU A 47 -17.51 -13.57 -30.83
N ARG A 48 -17.54 -14.27 -29.68
CA ARG A 48 -18.77 -14.82 -29.08
C ARG A 48 -19.47 -13.88 -28.13
N ASP A 49 -19.02 -12.63 -28.00
CA ASP A 49 -19.52 -11.65 -27.01
C ASP A 49 -19.54 -12.21 -25.57
N GLU A 50 -18.60 -13.09 -25.24
CA GLU A 50 -18.50 -13.63 -23.89
C GLU A 50 -18.15 -12.53 -22.89
N LYS A 51 -18.99 -12.38 -21.86
CA LYS A 51 -18.74 -11.44 -20.78
C LYS A 51 -17.48 -11.82 -20.00
N LEU A 52 -16.55 -10.89 -19.86
CA LEU A 52 -15.32 -11.11 -19.10
C LEU A 52 -15.64 -11.36 -17.62
N SER A 53 -15.15 -12.48 -17.11
CA SER A 53 -15.24 -12.81 -15.68
C SER A 53 -13.98 -12.42 -14.93
N GLY A 54 -14.12 -11.99 -13.68
CA GLY A 54 -13.01 -11.74 -12.74
C GLY A 54 -12.06 -12.93 -12.58
N THR A 55 -12.54 -14.16 -12.80
CA THR A 55 -11.71 -15.36 -12.77
C THR A 55 -10.49 -15.27 -13.70
N TRP A 56 -10.67 -14.77 -14.92
CA TRP A 56 -9.57 -14.65 -15.88
C TRP A 56 -8.48 -13.70 -15.44
N PHE A 57 -8.83 -12.65 -14.69
CA PHE A 57 -7.86 -11.71 -14.12
C PHE A 57 -7.04 -12.36 -13.02
N VAL A 58 -7.67 -13.16 -12.14
CA VAL A 58 -6.95 -13.92 -11.10
C VAL A 58 -6.01 -14.93 -11.74
N VAL A 59 -6.48 -15.70 -12.73
CA VAL A 59 -5.66 -16.71 -13.43
C VAL A 59 -4.48 -16.04 -14.16
N ALA A 60 -4.71 -14.92 -14.86
CA ALA A 60 -3.66 -14.18 -15.56
C ALA A 60 -2.62 -13.63 -14.58
N ALA A 61 -3.04 -13.04 -13.46
CA ALA A 61 -2.14 -12.53 -12.44
C ALA A 61 -1.31 -13.65 -11.81
N VAL A 62 -1.96 -14.71 -11.32
CA VAL A 62 -1.28 -15.84 -10.67
C VAL A 62 -0.31 -16.51 -11.63
N SER A 63 -0.70 -16.75 -12.88
CA SER A 63 0.19 -17.34 -13.89
C SER A 63 1.41 -16.48 -14.16
N THR A 64 1.21 -15.16 -14.35
CA THR A 64 2.31 -14.20 -14.56
C THR A 64 3.23 -14.13 -13.34
N TYR A 65 2.66 -14.13 -12.14
CA TYR A 65 3.42 -14.06 -10.89
C TYR A 65 4.24 -15.33 -10.64
N LEU A 66 3.70 -16.49 -10.93
CA LEU A 66 4.45 -17.75 -10.85
C LEU A 66 5.63 -17.78 -11.83
N VAL A 67 5.44 -17.31 -13.06
CA VAL A 67 6.50 -17.18 -14.07
C VAL A 67 7.55 -16.16 -13.60
N ALA A 68 7.11 -14.98 -13.13
CA ALA A 68 8.02 -13.94 -12.61
C ALA A 68 8.81 -14.45 -11.41
N TYR A 69 8.16 -15.12 -10.46
CA TYR A 69 8.84 -15.71 -9.30
C TYR A 69 9.82 -16.81 -9.71
N ARG A 70 9.42 -17.72 -10.60
CA ARG A 70 10.25 -18.86 -11.01
C ARG A 70 11.48 -18.46 -11.81
N PHE A 71 11.34 -17.48 -12.71
CA PHE A 71 12.42 -17.13 -13.65
C PHE A 71 13.07 -15.80 -13.35
N TYR A 72 12.29 -14.73 -13.20
CA TYR A 72 12.86 -13.39 -13.05
C TYR A 72 13.43 -13.18 -11.65
N SER A 73 12.73 -13.59 -10.60
CA SER A 73 13.27 -13.46 -9.24
C SER A 73 14.51 -14.36 -9.03
N ALA A 74 14.51 -15.57 -9.62
CA ALA A 74 15.68 -16.45 -9.60
C ALA A 74 16.88 -15.85 -10.35
N PHE A 75 16.63 -15.18 -11.49
CA PHE A 75 17.67 -14.42 -12.20
C PHE A 75 18.22 -13.28 -11.32
N VAL A 76 17.35 -12.48 -10.68
CA VAL A 76 17.75 -11.41 -9.78
C VAL A 76 18.57 -11.97 -8.62
N SER A 77 18.10 -13.05 -7.99
CA SER A 77 18.79 -13.74 -6.89
C SER A 77 20.19 -14.21 -7.27
N ALA A 78 20.32 -14.94 -8.39
CA ALA A 78 21.57 -15.62 -8.75
C ALA A 78 22.57 -14.71 -9.49
N ARG A 79 22.10 -13.81 -10.38
CA ARG A 79 22.97 -13.03 -11.28
C ARG A 79 23.15 -11.59 -10.83
N VAL A 80 22.10 -10.96 -10.30
CA VAL A 80 22.15 -9.56 -9.88
C VAL A 80 22.72 -9.44 -8.48
N LEU A 81 22.12 -10.13 -7.50
CA LEU A 81 22.47 -10.04 -6.09
C LEU A 81 23.55 -11.05 -5.67
N ALA A 82 23.57 -12.23 -6.29
CA ALA A 82 24.43 -13.35 -5.93
C ALA A 82 24.29 -13.70 -4.42
N LEU A 83 23.06 -14.14 -4.04
CA LEU A 83 22.76 -14.51 -2.65
C LEU A 83 23.70 -15.62 -2.17
N ASP A 84 24.11 -15.51 -0.91
CA ASP A 84 25.04 -16.44 -0.27
C ASP A 84 24.42 -16.99 1.03
N ASN A 85 23.98 -18.23 0.98
CA ASN A 85 23.39 -18.93 2.13
C ASN A 85 24.42 -19.37 3.17
N THR A 86 25.70 -19.25 2.88
CA THR A 86 26.78 -19.58 3.84
C THR A 86 27.11 -18.40 4.76
N ARG A 87 26.56 -17.21 4.45
CA ARG A 87 26.78 -15.98 5.21
C ARG A 87 25.75 -15.83 6.33
N ALA A 88 26.23 -15.55 7.54
CA ALA A 88 25.38 -15.21 8.68
C ALA A 88 24.62 -13.89 8.45
N THR A 89 23.32 -13.90 8.70
CA THR A 89 22.45 -12.73 8.61
C THR A 89 22.59 -11.81 9.82
N PRO A 90 22.11 -10.57 9.75
CA PRO A 90 22.02 -9.69 10.94
C PRO A 90 21.24 -10.31 12.09
N ALA A 91 20.15 -11.05 11.80
CA ALA A 91 19.36 -11.75 12.79
C ALA A 91 20.20 -12.70 13.65
N GLU A 92 21.15 -13.41 13.02
CA GLU A 92 22.05 -14.34 13.69
C GLU A 92 23.22 -13.63 14.36
N ARG A 93 23.85 -12.66 13.67
CA ARG A 93 25.08 -12.03 14.15
C ARG A 93 24.87 -11.05 15.29
N LEU A 94 23.72 -10.40 15.32
CA LEU A 94 23.36 -9.34 16.27
C LEU A 94 22.20 -9.79 17.16
N GLU A 95 21.97 -11.11 17.27
CA GLU A 95 20.89 -11.69 18.05
C GLU A 95 20.85 -11.12 19.47
N ASP A 96 19.77 -10.43 19.82
CA ASP A 96 19.55 -9.80 21.12
C ASP A 96 18.23 -10.27 21.79
N GLY A 97 17.47 -11.14 21.13
CA GLY A 97 16.18 -11.63 21.59
C GLY A 97 15.06 -10.57 21.63
N ARG A 98 15.27 -9.37 21.06
CA ARG A 98 14.32 -8.25 21.05
C ARG A 98 14.06 -7.76 19.64
N ASP A 99 15.06 -7.17 19.00
CA ASP A 99 14.99 -6.64 17.65
C ASP A 99 15.57 -7.61 16.62
N PHE A 100 16.66 -8.29 16.98
CA PHE A 100 17.34 -9.26 16.13
C PHE A 100 17.04 -10.67 16.63
N VAL A 101 16.13 -11.35 15.92
CA VAL A 101 15.64 -12.69 16.30
C VAL A 101 15.56 -13.61 15.09
N PRO A 102 16.43 -14.63 14.97
CA PRO A 102 16.35 -15.60 13.89
C PRO A 102 14.98 -16.28 13.88
N THR A 103 14.22 -16.10 12.81
CA THR A 103 12.81 -16.48 12.74
C THR A 103 12.55 -17.37 11.52
N ASN A 104 11.66 -18.36 11.67
CA ASN A 104 11.26 -19.25 10.57
C ASN A 104 10.75 -18.44 9.36
N LYS A 105 11.17 -18.83 8.15
CA LYS A 105 10.87 -18.12 6.90
C LYS A 105 9.38 -17.85 6.67
N TRP A 106 8.49 -18.79 7.02
CA TRP A 106 7.05 -18.64 6.83
C TRP A 106 6.42 -17.63 7.79
N VAL A 107 6.96 -17.55 9.01
CA VAL A 107 6.57 -16.52 9.98
C VAL A 107 7.04 -15.16 9.50
N VAL A 108 8.26 -15.07 8.94
CA VAL A 108 8.77 -13.81 8.37
C VAL A 108 8.00 -13.40 7.13
N VAL A 109 7.58 -14.34 6.27
CA VAL A 109 6.68 -14.04 5.13
C VAL A 109 5.36 -13.45 5.63
N GLY A 110 4.74 -14.08 6.65
CA GLY A 110 3.50 -13.57 7.23
C GLY A 110 3.67 -12.17 7.84
N HIS A 111 4.73 -11.96 8.61
CA HIS A 111 5.07 -10.66 9.20
C HIS A 111 5.33 -9.59 8.12
N HIS A 112 6.17 -9.90 7.14
CA HIS A 112 6.52 -8.97 6.07
C HIS A 112 5.28 -8.61 5.24
N PHE A 113 4.51 -9.63 4.80
CA PHE A 113 3.26 -9.41 4.07
C PHE A 113 2.25 -8.57 4.87
N ALA A 114 2.08 -8.87 6.16
CA ALA A 114 1.15 -8.08 6.99
C ALA A 114 1.59 -6.62 7.15
N ALA A 115 2.91 -6.37 7.18
CA ALA A 115 3.46 -5.03 7.33
C ALA A 115 3.42 -4.22 6.02
N ILE A 116 3.63 -4.84 4.85
CA ILE A 116 3.57 -4.15 3.56
C ILE A 116 2.14 -4.00 3.05
N ALA A 117 1.30 -5.02 3.19
CA ALA A 117 -0.08 -5.01 2.71
C ALA A 117 -0.95 -4.08 3.58
N GLY A 118 -0.98 -2.82 3.19
CA GLY A 118 -1.76 -1.74 3.79
C GLY A 118 -3.02 -1.40 2.98
N PRO A 119 -3.55 -0.18 3.09
CA PRO A 119 -4.75 0.24 2.35
C PRO A 119 -4.50 0.38 0.84
N GLY A 120 -3.24 0.63 0.45
CA GLY A 120 -2.91 0.94 -0.93
C GLY A 120 -3.34 -0.10 -1.96
N PRO A 121 -3.09 -1.42 -1.76
CA PRO A 121 -3.54 -2.45 -2.69
C PRO A 121 -5.06 -2.66 -2.71
N LEU A 122 -5.78 -2.21 -1.69
CA LEU A 122 -7.24 -2.26 -1.63
C LEU A 122 -7.87 -1.05 -2.32
N VAL A 123 -7.51 0.13 -1.85
CA VAL A 123 -8.11 1.42 -2.22
C VAL A 123 -7.61 1.92 -3.58
N GLY A 124 -6.31 1.82 -3.85
CA GLY A 124 -5.72 2.32 -5.08
C GLY A 124 -6.37 1.75 -6.36
N PRO A 125 -6.42 0.42 -6.51
CA PRO A 125 -7.10 -0.21 -7.64
C PRO A 125 -8.59 0.12 -7.69
N THR A 126 -9.26 0.16 -6.54
CA THR A 126 -10.68 0.51 -6.45
C THR A 126 -10.95 1.92 -6.98
N LEU A 127 -10.14 2.91 -6.61
CA LEU A 127 -10.28 4.28 -7.14
C LEU A 127 -9.89 4.37 -8.61
N ALA A 128 -8.84 3.66 -9.03
CA ALA A 128 -8.39 3.65 -10.42
C ALA A 128 -9.37 2.97 -11.38
N ALA A 129 -10.33 2.18 -10.86
CA ALA A 129 -11.42 1.61 -11.65
C ALA A 129 -12.25 2.67 -12.38
N GLN A 130 -12.19 3.96 -11.98
CA GLN A 130 -12.79 5.04 -12.76
C GLN A 130 -12.28 5.13 -14.21
N PHE A 131 -11.04 4.68 -14.48
CA PHE A 131 -10.47 4.62 -15.83
C PHE A 131 -10.89 3.39 -16.63
N GLY A 132 -11.59 2.45 -16.00
CA GLY A 132 -11.87 1.11 -16.50
C GLY A 132 -10.93 0.07 -15.86
N TYR A 133 -11.21 -1.22 -16.10
CA TYR A 133 -10.43 -2.30 -15.49
C TYR A 133 -9.03 -2.47 -16.09
N LEU A 134 -8.82 -2.11 -17.36
CA LEU A 134 -7.61 -2.50 -18.11
C LEU A 134 -6.33 -1.78 -17.65
N PRO A 135 -6.28 -0.43 -17.54
CA PRO A 135 -5.03 0.27 -17.21
C PRO A 135 -4.49 -0.13 -15.84
N GLY A 136 -5.38 -0.16 -14.84
CA GLY A 136 -5.01 -0.52 -13.48
C GLY A 136 -4.55 -1.96 -13.34
N THR A 137 -5.22 -2.92 -13.99
CA THR A 137 -4.84 -4.33 -13.97
C THR A 137 -3.47 -4.55 -14.62
N LEU A 138 -3.22 -3.94 -15.77
CA LEU A 138 -1.92 -4.02 -16.43
C LEU A 138 -0.79 -3.45 -15.55
N TRP A 139 -1.03 -2.30 -14.91
CA TRP A 139 -0.05 -1.71 -14.03
C TRP A 139 0.21 -2.57 -12.77
N LEU A 140 -0.83 -3.14 -12.17
CA LEU A 140 -0.69 -4.08 -11.07
C LEU A 140 0.20 -5.27 -11.45
N ILE A 141 -0.09 -5.94 -12.57
CA ILE A 141 0.64 -7.15 -12.95
C ILE A 141 2.08 -6.85 -13.36
N VAL A 142 2.28 -5.89 -14.26
CA VAL A 142 3.61 -5.58 -14.82
C VAL A 142 4.44 -4.77 -13.83
N GLY A 143 3.86 -3.74 -13.21
CA GLY A 143 4.53 -2.88 -12.24
C GLY A 143 5.02 -3.64 -11.02
N ALA A 144 4.21 -4.54 -10.49
CA ALA A 144 4.62 -5.38 -9.37
C ALA A 144 5.76 -6.33 -9.77
N ALA A 145 5.58 -7.13 -10.83
CA ALA A 145 6.54 -8.15 -11.20
C ALA A 145 7.93 -7.57 -11.56
N LEU A 146 7.97 -6.45 -12.31
CA LEU A 146 9.21 -5.86 -12.79
C LEU A 146 9.76 -4.71 -11.93
N GLY A 147 8.95 -4.15 -11.05
CA GLY A 147 9.31 -2.98 -10.25
C GLY A 147 9.19 -3.22 -8.74
N GLY A 148 7.99 -3.37 -8.20
CA GLY A 148 7.76 -3.47 -6.75
C GLY A 148 8.47 -4.65 -6.10
N CYS A 149 8.34 -5.84 -6.69
CA CYS A 149 9.01 -7.05 -6.21
C CYS A 149 10.54 -6.92 -6.26
N VAL A 150 11.07 -6.25 -7.30
CA VAL A 150 12.50 -5.97 -7.41
C VAL A 150 12.94 -5.02 -6.32
N GLN A 151 12.19 -3.93 -6.11
CA GLN A 151 12.48 -2.96 -5.06
C GLN A 151 12.56 -3.62 -3.68
N ASP A 152 11.52 -4.36 -3.31
CA ASP A 152 11.42 -4.97 -1.98
C ASP A 152 12.53 -6.00 -1.76
N PHE A 153 12.78 -6.84 -2.74
CA PHE A 153 13.82 -7.86 -2.69
C PHE A 153 15.23 -7.26 -2.63
N VAL A 154 15.54 -6.28 -3.51
CA VAL A 154 16.87 -5.69 -3.57
C VAL A 154 17.16 -4.87 -2.31
N ILE A 155 16.19 -4.10 -1.80
CA ILE A 155 16.38 -3.32 -0.56
C ILE A 155 16.54 -4.23 0.65
N LEU A 156 15.77 -5.33 0.73
CA LEU A 156 15.94 -6.32 1.78
C LEU A 156 17.35 -6.92 1.76
N PHE A 157 17.84 -7.33 0.58
CA PHE A 157 19.21 -7.80 0.42
C PHE A 157 20.25 -6.75 0.82
N CYS A 158 20.09 -5.51 0.36
CA CYS A 158 21.01 -4.43 0.69
C CYS A 158 21.13 -4.20 2.20
N SER A 159 20.00 -4.25 2.90
CA SER A 159 19.95 -4.12 4.35
C SER A 159 20.53 -5.33 5.09
N LEU A 160 20.27 -6.57 4.60
CA LEU A 160 20.89 -7.79 5.15
C LEU A 160 22.42 -7.71 5.12
N ARG A 161 22.99 -7.24 4.02
CA ARG A 161 24.43 -7.06 3.88
C ARG A 161 25.01 -5.91 4.70
N ARG A 162 24.16 -5.06 5.30
CA ARG A 162 24.54 -3.85 6.06
C ARG A 162 24.01 -3.86 7.50
N ASN A 163 23.98 -5.03 8.14
CA ASN A 163 23.58 -5.19 9.54
C ASN A 163 22.13 -4.76 9.84
N GLY A 164 21.21 -4.88 8.90
CA GLY A 164 19.82 -4.46 9.08
C GLY A 164 19.64 -2.94 9.15
N LYS A 165 20.54 -2.15 8.49
CA LYS A 165 20.45 -0.69 8.45
C LYS A 165 19.23 -0.21 7.70
N SER A 166 18.66 0.91 8.18
CA SER A 166 17.54 1.59 7.55
C SER A 166 17.91 2.21 6.19
N LEU A 167 16.90 2.52 5.37
CA LEU A 167 17.08 3.15 4.07
C LEU A 167 17.89 4.45 4.18
N GLY A 168 17.61 5.29 5.19
CA GLY A 168 18.32 6.54 5.42
C GLY A 168 19.80 6.33 5.77
N GLN A 169 20.09 5.34 6.61
CA GLN A 169 21.47 4.98 6.96
C GLN A 169 22.24 4.44 5.74
N MET A 170 21.60 3.58 4.94
CA MET A 170 22.21 3.09 3.70
C MET A 170 22.48 4.23 2.71
N ALA A 171 21.54 5.17 2.54
CA ALA A 171 21.74 6.34 1.71
C ALA A 171 22.94 7.19 2.17
N ARG A 172 23.10 7.38 3.50
CA ARG A 172 24.21 8.13 4.08
C ARG A 172 25.59 7.49 3.79
N GLU A 173 25.66 6.18 3.89
CA GLU A 173 26.91 5.44 3.65
C GLU A 173 27.25 5.33 2.17
N GLU A 174 26.25 5.16 1.33
CA GLU A 174 26.47 4.84 -0.08
C GLU A 174 26.46 6.06 -1.01
N ILE A 175 25.68 7.09 -0.70
CA ILE A 175 25.62 8.33 -1.50
C ILE A 175 26.46 9.45 -0.85
N GLY A 176 26.58 9.42 0.49
CA GLY A 176 27.35 10.37 1.25
C GLY A 176 26.52 11.14 2.28
N LYS A 177 27.20 11.99 3.09
CA LYS A 177 26.55 12.70 4.21
C LYS A 177 25.38 13.59 3.75
N ARG A 178 25.53 14.32 2.63
CA ARG A 178 24.46 15.18 2.08
C ARG A 178 23.29 14.36 1.57
N GLY A 179 23.55 13.37 0.73
CA GLY A 179 22.52 12.47 0.22
C GLY A 179 21.75 11.74 1.34
N GLY A 180 22.46 11.31 2.39
CA GLY A 180 21.81 10.69 3.56
C GLY A 180 20.91 11.63 4.35
N ALA A 181 21.32 12.90 4.55
CA ALA A 181 20.47 13.89 5.21
C ALA A 181 19.21 14.21 4.39
N ILE A 182 19.37 14.38 3.06
CA ILE A 182 18.25 14.59 2.14
C ILE A 182 17.29 13.38 2.19
N ALA A 183 17.81 12.16 2.11
CA ALA A 183 17.01 10.96 2.17
C ALA A 183 16.24 10.83 3.49
N LEU A 184 16.89 11.07 4.64
CA LEU A 184 16.26 10.99 5.96
C LEU A 184 15.10 11.99 6.12
N VAL A 185 15.33 13.25 5.73
CA VAL A 185 14.30 14.30 5.76
C VAL A 185 13.16 13.96 4.79
N SER A 186 13.48 13.51 3.58
CA SER A 186 12.47 13.09 2.59
C SER A 186 11.59 11.98 3.13
N VAL A 187 12.20 10.92 3.66
CA VAL A 187 11.47 9.76 4.20
C VAL A 187 10.55 10.18 5.34
N LEU A 188 11.03 11.00 6.27
CA LEU A 188 10.24 11.46 7.43
C LEU A 188 9.05 12.32 6.98
N ALA A 189 9.29 13.28 6.09
CA ALA A 189 8.24 14.18 5.60
C ALA A 189 7.19 13.43 4.77
N ILE A 190 7.62 12.52 3.90
CA ILE A 190 6.73 11.64 3.12
C ILE A 190 5.88 10.77 4.04
N MET A 191 6.48 10.21 5.10
CA MET A 191 5.76 9.33 6.05
C MET A 191 4.62 10.05 6.76
N VAL A 192 4.76 11.33 7.08
CA VAL A 192 3.68 12.13 7.68
C VAL A 192 2.45 12.15 6.76
N ILE A 193 2.64 12.42 5.46
CA ILE A 193 1.54 12.45 4.49
C ILE A 193 0.95 11.06 4.26
N LEU A 194 1.80 10.02 4.19
CA LEU A 194 1.33 8.64 4.04
C LEU A 194 0.39 8.23 5.17
N LEU A 195 0.78 8.48 6.41
CA LEU A 195 -0.01 8.12 7.59
C LEU A 195 -1.31 8.92 7.67
N ALA A 196 -1.29 10.21 7.32
CA ALA A 196 -2.49 11.04 7.28
C ALA A 196 -3.52 10.53 6.26
N ALA A 197 -3.07 10.22 5.03
CA ALA A 197 -3.93 9.72 3.97
C ALA A 197 -4.53 8.35 4.31
N VAL A 198 -3.72 7.47 4.89
CA VAL A 198 -4.13 6.15 5.35
C VAL A 198 -5.21 6.26 6.44
N ALA A 199 -5.01 7.12 7.43
CA ALA A 199 -5.98 7.35 8.51
C ALA A 199 -7.29 7.96 7.99
N LEU A 200 -7.24 8.84 6.97
CA LEU A 200 -8.44 9.45 6.36
C LEU A 200 -9.38 8.41 5.76
N ILE A 201 -8.84 7.35 5.16
CA ILE A 201 -9.66 6.27 4.57
C ILE A 201 -10.49 5.59 5.67
N VAL A 202 -9.88 5.32 6.84
CA VAL A 202 -10.60 4.75 7.98
C VAL A 202 -11.72 5.68 8.45
N VAL A 203 -11.44 6.98 8.55
CA VAL A 203 -12.48 7.97 8.93
C VAL A 203 -13.63 7.94 7.92
N ASN A 204 -13.34 7.96 6.62
CA ASN A 204 -14.38 7.97 5.58
C ASN A 204 -15.18 6.66 5.54
N ALA A 205 -14.56 5.52 5.85
CA ALA A 205 -15.24 4.23 5.90
C ALA A 205 -16.17 4.09 7.11
N LEU A 206 -15.82 4.70 8.25
CA LEU A 206 -16.55 4.56 9.52
C LEU A 206 -17.51 5.70 9.82
N ARG A 207 -17.38 6.81 9.09
CA ARG A 207 -18.23 7.99 9.31
C ARG A 207 -19.70 7.63 9.26
N ASP A 208 -20.43 8.03 10.31
CA ASP A 208 -21.87 7.81 10.46
C ASP A 208 -22.29 6.31 10.40
N SER A 209 -21.34 5.38 10.64
CA SER A 209 -21.58 3.93 10.68
C SER A 209 -21.39 3.38 12.11
N PRO A 210 -22.47 3.21 12.89
CA PRO A 210 -22.40 2.68 14.26
C PRO A 210 -21.91 1.22 14.28
N TRP A 211 -22.34 0.41 13.33
CA TRP A 211 -21.91 -0.98 13.22
C TRP A 211 -20.40 -1.08 12.98
N GLY A 212 -19.88 -0.39 11.95
CA GLY A 212 -18.45 -0.39 11.63
C GLY A 212 -17.60 0.16 12.77
N THR A 213 -18.01 1.28 13.38
CA THR A 213 -17.30 1.90 14.51
C THR A 213 -17.23 0.97 15.72
N PHE A 214 -18.34 0.34 16.11
CA PHE A 214 -18.37 -0.63 17.20
C PHE A 214 -17.44 -1.82 16.93
N THR A 215 -17.55 -2.43 15.76
CA THR A 215 -16.76 -3.60 15.40
C THR A 215 -15.26 -3.29 15.43
N LEU A 216 -14.85 -2.14 14.85
CA LEU A 216 -13.44 -1.74 14.86
C LEU A 216 -12.96 -1.42 16.28
N ALA A 217 -13.74 -0.72 17.08
CA ALA A 217 -13.38 -0.40 18.48
C ALA A 217 -13.10 -1.67 19.29
N LEU A 218 -13.87 -2.74 19.09
CA LEU A 218 -13.68 -4.01 19.79
C LEU A 218 -12.40 -4.75 19.37
N THR A 219 -11.84 -4.48 18.21
CA THR A 219 -10.54 -5.10 17.80
C THR A 219 -9.41 -4.74 18.75
N ILE A 220 -9.48 -3.57 19.42
CA ILE A 220 -8.46 -3.09 20.37
C ILE A 220 -8.43 -3.96 21.64
N PRO A 221 -9.52 -4.08 22.41
CA PRO A 221 -9.53 -4.94 23.60
C PRO A 221 -9.34 -6.43 23.26
N ILE A 222 -9.81 -6.90 22.11
CA ILE A 222 -9.54 -8.27 21.62
C ILE A 222 -8.04 -8.49 21.44
N ALA A 223 -7.33 -7.58 20.77
CA ALA A 223 -5.89 -7.65 20.60
C ALA A 223 -5.15 -7.59 21.94
N MET A 224 -5.56 -6.72 22.86
CA MET A 224 -4.97 -6.65 24.20
C MET A 224 -5.19 -7.96 25.00
N LEU A 225 -6.38 -8.55 24.91
CA LEU A 225 -6.69 -9.85 25.51
C LEU A 225 -5.77 -10.95 24.94
N MET A 226 -5.58 -10.98 23.63
CA MET A 226 -4.63 -11.90 22.98
C MET A 226 -3.20 -11.68 23.49
N GLY A 227 -2.76 -10.43 23.68
CA GLY A 227 -1.46 -10.09 24.22
C GLY A 227 -1.26 -10.61 25.64
N VAL A 228 -2.24 -10.40 26.50
CA VAL A 228 -2.26 -10.92 27.88
C VAL A 228 -2.26 -12.46 27.87
N TYR A 229 -3.11 -13.07 27.02
CA TYR A 229 -3.20 -14.52 26.86
C TYR A 229 -1.84 -15.15 26.48
N MET A 230 -1.19 -14.63 25.44
CA MET A 230 0.09 -15.13 24.95
C MET A 230 1.25 -14.87 25.91
N ARG A 231 1.16 -13.81 26.75
CA ARG A 231 2.23 -13.46 27.68
C ARG A 231 2.12 -14.16 29.03
N PHE A 232 0.90 -14.25 29.59
CA PHE A 232 0.69 -14.67 30.98
C PHE A 232 0.00 -16.03 31.12
N TRP A 233 -0.97 -16.36 30.23
CA TRP A 233 -1.78 -17.58 30.37
C TRP A 233 -1.22 -18.76 29.57
N ARG A 234 -0.87 -18.55 28.32
CA ARG A 234 -0.34 -19.57 27.41
C ARG A 234 0.82 -19.03 26.56
N PRO A 235 2.03 -18.88 27.14
CA PRO A 235 3.18 -18.33 26.43
C PRO A 235 3.51 -19.09 25.14
N GLY A 236 3.68 -18.36 24.05
CA GLY A 236 4.06 -18.91 22.73
C GLY A 236 2.96 -19.62 21.93
N ARG A 237 1.71 -19.72 22.43
CA ARG A 237 0.59 -20.34 21.70
C ARG A 237 -0.09 -19.37 20.74
N VAL A 238 0.66 -18.91 19.72
CA VAL A 238 0.20 -17.88 18.79
C VAL A 238 -1.03 -18.31 17.98
N LEU A 239 -1.04 -19.54 17.45
CA LEU A 239 -2.16 -20.05 16.66
C LEU A 239 -3.46 -20.13 17.47
N GLU A 240 -3.38 -20.62 18.71
CA GLU A 240 -4.51 -20.73 19.62
C GLU A 240 -5.10 -19.34 19.92
N ALA A 241 -4.24 -18.37 20.26
CA ALA A 241 -4.66 -16.97 20.47
C ALA A 241 -5.27 -16.35 19.22
N SER A 242 -4.71 -16.64 18.02
CA SER A 242 -5.24 -16.12 16.75
C SER A 242 -6.62 -16.67 16.41
N ILE A 243 -6.87 -17.96 16.66
CA ILE A 243 -8.19 -18.57 16.47
C ILE A 243 -9.23 -17.95 17.44
N ILE A 244 -8.87 -17.79 18.72
CA ILE A 244 -9.72 -17.12 19.71
C ILE A 244 -10.03 -15.69 19.27
N GLY A 245 -9.01 -14.94 18.87
CA GLY A 245 -9.17 -13.57 18.37
C GLY A 245 -10.08 -13.49 17.14
N PHE A 246 -9.93 -14.42 16.19
CA PHE A 246 -10.78 -14.48 14.98
C PHE A 246 -12.25 -14.75 15.34
N ILE A 247 -12.51 -15.71 16.25
CA ILE A 247 -13.88 -16.00 16.73
C ILE A 247 -14.48 -14.77 17.41
N LEU A 248 -13.70 -14.09 18.27
CA LEU A 248 -14.16 -12.87 18.94
C LEU A 248 -14.45 -11.73 17.96
N ILE A 249 -13.66 -11.60 16.90
CA ILE A 249 -13.93 -10.61 15.84
C ILE A 249 -15.22 -10.94 15.09
N LEU A 250 -15.43 -12.20 14.70
CA LEU A 250 -16.70 -12.61 14.09
C LEU A 250 -17.88 -12.31 15.02
N ALA A 251 -17.75 -12.64 16.30
CA ALA A 251 -18.77 -12.29 17.30
C ALA A 251 -19.00 -10.77 17.39
N ALA A 252 -17.94 -9.96 17.31
CA ALA A 252 -18.07 -8.49 17.29
C ALA A 252 -18.77 -7.99 16.03
N VAL A 253 -18.55 -8.58 14.86
CA VAL A 253 -19.28 -8.24 13.63
C VAL A 253 -20.77 -8.51 13.78
N PHE A 254 -21.15 -9.69 14.29
CA PHE A 254 -22.56 -10.01 14.55
C PHE A 254 -23.18 -9.13 15.64
N ALA A 255 -22.45 -8.86 16.73
CA ALA A 255 -22.92 -7.96 17.79
C ALA A 255 -23.11 -6.52 17.29
N GLY A 256 -22.33 -6.08 16.32
CA GLY A 256 -22.47 -4.77 15.66
C GLY A 256 -23.85 -4.60 15.00
N GLN A 257 -24.43 -5.67 14.47
CA GLN A 257 -25.80 -5.64 13.95
C GLN A 257 -26.81 -5.25 15.03
N TRP A 258 -26.71 -5.86 16.21
CA TRP A 258 -27.56 -5.51 17.34
C TRP A 258 -27.33 -4.06 17.80
N VAL A 259 -26.06 -3.61 17.85
CA VAL A 259 -25.72 -2.22 18.19
C VAL A 259 -26.37 -1.23 17.22
N ALA A 260 -26.29 -1.50 15.92
CA ALA A 260 -26.86 -0.63 14.89
C ALA A 260 -28.40 -0.49 14.97
N HIS A 261 -29.09 -1.54 15.45
CA HIS A 261 -30.53 -1.54 15.62
C HIS A 261 -31.03 -1.02 17.00
N SER A 262 -30.11 -0.85 17.95
CA SER A 262 -30.44 -0.29 19.28
C SER A 262 -30.29 1.23 19.27
N PRO A 263 -31.35 2.02 19.50
CA PRO A 263 -31.29 3.49 19.42
C PRO A 263 -30.23 4.12 20.35
N GLU A 264 -30.07 3.56 21.56
CA GLU A 264 -29.12 4.06 22.55
C GLU A 264 -27.68 3.79 22.12
N TRP A 265 -27.37 2.53 21.75
CA TRP A 265 -26.05 2.11 21.34
C TRP A 265 -25.66 2.68 19.97
N ALA A 266 -26.57 2.72 19.00
CA ALA A 266 -26.35 3.33 17.72
C ALA A 266 -25.92 4.80 17.86
N ARG A 267 -26.63 5.58 18.71
CA ARG A 267 -26.27 6.99 18.98
C ARG A 267 -24.86 7.14 19.55
N PHE A 268 -24.43 6.22 20.43
CA PHE A 268 -23.11 6.25 21.04
C PHE A 268 -21.98 5.97 20.02
N PHE A 269 -22.21 5.05 19.07
CA PHE A 269 -21.22 4.65 18.08
C PHE A 269 -21.37 5.37 16.73
N THR A 270 -22.39 6.21 16.53
CA THR A 270 -22.47 7.10 15.36
C THR A 270 -21.58 8.31 15.59
N LEU A 271 -20.37 8.26 15.04
CA LEU A 271 -19.36 9.29 15.24
C LEU A 271 -19.19 10.16 13.98
N SER A 272 -19.05 11.47 14.20
CA SER A 272 -18.69 12.41 13.14
C SER A 272 -17.26 12.17 12.63
N GLY A 273 -16.97 12.63 11.42
CA GLY A 273 -15.61 12.51 10.85
C GLY A 273 -14.53 13.15 11.75
N THR A 274 -14.82 14.30 12.36
CA THR A 274 -13.87 14.98 13.25
C THR A 274 -13.66 14.23 14.56
N THR A 275 -14.69 13.61 15.12
CA THR A 275 -14.59 12.77 16.33
C THR A 275 -13.78 11.52 16.04
N LEU A 276 -14.02 10.87 14.89
CA LEU A 276 -13.24 9.72 14.44
C LEU A 276 -11.76 10.08 14.22
N ALA A 277 -11.48 11.20 13.55
CA ALA A 277 -10.11 11.67 13.34
C ALA A 277 -9.38 11.88 14.67
N THR A 278 -10.02 12.55 15.62
CA THR A 278 -9.47 12.78 16.96
C THR A 278 -9.21 11.46 17.70
N SER A 279 -10.16 10.51 17.61
CA SER A 279 -10.01 9.18 18.22
C SER A 279 -8.83 8.40 17.63
N ILE A 280 -8.65 8.45 16.30
CA ILE A 280 -7.52 7.80 15.61
C ILE A 280 -6.19 8.46 15.96
N ILE A 281 -6.14 9.79 16.12
CA ILE A 281 -4.94 10.53 16.57
C ILE A 281 -4.54 10.08 17.98
N ILE A 282 -5.48 10.05 18.91
CA ILE A 282 -5.25 9.56 20.29
C ILE A 282 -4.79 8.10 20.28
N TYR A 283 -5.47 7.27 19.50
CA TYR A 283 -5.10 5.86 19.33
C TYR A 283 -3.68 5.69 18.77
N GLY A 284 -3.31 6.41 17.71
CA GLY A 284 -1.97 6.36 17.11
C GLY A 284 -0.87 6.80 18.07
N PHE A 285 -1.14 7.80 18.92
CA PHE A 285 -0.23 8.20 20.00
C PHE A 285 -0.04 7.06 21.02
N ALA A 286 -1.13 6.45 21.47
CA ALA A 286 -1.09 5.33 22.39
C ALA A 286 -0.34 4.13 21.80
N ALA A 287 -0.61 3.76 20.55
CA ALA A 287 0.05 2.66 19.85
C ALA A 287 1.56 2.90 19.67
N SER A 288 1.97 4.15 19.46
CA SER A 288 3.39 4.52 19.37
C SER A 288 4.09 4.48 20.72
N ALA A 289 3.45 4.93 21.81
CA ALA A 289 4.05 5.08 23.13
C ALA A 289 4.01 3.81 23.98
N LEU A 290 2.99 2.97 23.83
CA LEU A 290 2.80 1.75 24.62
C LEU A 290 3.82 0.64 24.25
N PRO A 291 4.09 -0.29 25.19
CA PRO A 291 4.92 -1.46 24.92
C PRO A 291 4.37 -2.30 23.76
N VAL A 292 5.28 -2.81 22.91
CA VAL A 292 4.93 -3.58 21.69
C VAL A 292 4.04 -4.79 21.99
N TRP A 293 4.33 -5.51 23.07
CA TRP A 293 3.64 -6.74 23.46
C TRP A 293 2.16 -6.53 23.85
N LEU A 294 1.79 -5.32 24.28
CA LEU A 294 0.45 -5.06 24.81
C LEU A 294 -0.58 -4.82 23.68
N LEU A 295 -0.21 -4.09 22.66
CA LEU A 295 -1.14 -3.68 21.61
C LEU A 295 -0.64 -4.05 20.20
N LEU A 296 0.60 -3.66 19.84
CA LEU A 296 1.10 -3.78 18.48
C LEU A 296 1.25 -5.24 18.04
N ALA A 297 2.05 -6.06 18.78
CA ALA A 297 2.33 -7.43 18.37
C ALA A 297 1.08 -8.33 18.32
N PRO A 298 0.16 -8.32 19.31
CA PRO A 298 -1.07 -9.09 19.22
C PRO A 298 -1.97 -8.66 18.07
N ARG A 299 -2.03 -7.36 17.79
CA ARG A 299 -2.80 -6.83 16.69
C ARG A 299 -2.21 -7.21 15.34
N ASP A 300 -0.89 -7.20 15.19
CA ASP A 300 -0.19 -7.65 13.99
C ASP A 300 -0.47 -9.13 13.71
N TYR A 301 -0.44 -9.98 14.73
CA TYR A 301 -0.78 -11.41 14.58
C TYR A 301 -2.23 -11.60 14.12
N LEU A 302 -3.17 -10.92 14.77
CA LEU A 302 -4.58 -10.98 14.43
C LEU A 302 -4.82 -10.48 13.00
N SER A 303 -4.22 -9.35 12.65
CA SER A 303 -4.29 -8.75 11.32
C SER A 303 -3.68 -9.67 10.25
N ALA A 304 -2.48 -10.23 10.48
CA ALA A 304 -1.84 -11.13 9.53
C ALA A 304 -2.68 -12.38 9.24
N PHE A 305 -3.24 -12.99 10.30
CA PHE A 305 -4.08 -14.17 10.18
C PHE A 305 -5.36 -13.87 9.36
N ILE A 306 -6.03 -12.76 9.67
CA ILE A 306 -7.24 -12.34 8.95
C ILE A 306 -6.91 -11.96 7.51
N LYS A 307 -5.83 -11.20 7.28
CA LYS A 307 -5.37 -10.77 5.96
C LYS A 307 -5.17 -11.97 5.03
N ILE A 308 -4.39 -12.93 5.44
CA ILE A 308 -4.10 -14.13 4.66
C ILE A 308 -5.39 -14.94 4.41
N GLY A 309 -6.21 -15.14 5.44
CA GLY A 309 -7.47 -15.87 5.34
C GLY A 309 -8.45 -15.22 4.34
N VAL A 310 -8.64 -13.90 4.43
CA VAL A 310 -9.55 -13.15 3.55
C VAL A 310 -9.03 -13.11 2.11
N VAL A 311 -7.72 -12.97 1.90
CA VAL A 311 -7.11 -13.02 0.56
C VAL A 311 -7.43 -14.35 -0.14
N PHE A 312 -7.23 -15.47 0.55
CA PHE A 312 -7.56 -16.79 -0.01
C PHE A 312 -9.07 -17.00 -0.16
N ALA A 313 -9.87 -16.54 0.80
CA ALA A 313 -11.32 -16.60 0.72
C ALA A 313 -11.88 -15.79 -0.45
N LEU A 314 -11.36 -14.57 -0.67
CA LEU A 314 -11.75 -13.71 -1.79
C LEU A 314 -11.33 -14.32 -3.14
N ALA A 315 -10.11 -14.83 -3.24
CA ALA A 315 -9.65 -15.53 -4.44
C ALA A 315 -10.54 -16.75 -4.74
N GLY A 316 -10.82 -17.56 -3.73
CA GLY A 316 -11.74 -18.72 -3.84
C GLY A 316 -13.15 -18.31 -4.24
N GLY A 317 -13.69 -17.24 -3.62
CA GLY A 317 -15.00 -16.67 -3.94
C GLY A 317 -15.07 -16.20 -5.41
N ILE A 318 -14.05 -15.48 -5.89
CA ILE A 318 -13.99 -15.05 -7.29
C ILE A 318 -13.96 -16.25 -8.26
N LEU A 319 -13.19 -17.29 -7.93
CA LEU A 319 -13.12 -18.49 -8.77
C LEU A 319 -14.44 -19.28 -8.80
N LEU A 320 -15.19 -19.30 -7.69
CA LEU A 320 -16.47 -20.03 -7.56
C LEU A 320 -17.63 -19.23 -8.18
N VAL A 321 -17.75 -17.95 -7.84
CA VAL A 321 -18.86 -17.08 -8.26
C VAL A 321 -18.68 -16.60 -9.69
N ARG A 322 -17.43 -16.47 -10.16
CA ARG A 322 -17.07 -15.96 -11.49
C ARG A 322 -17.74 -14.61 -11.79
N PRO A 323 -17.53 -13.58 -10.93
CA PRO A 323 -18.21 -12.31 -11.10
C PRO A 323 -17.91 -11.71 -12.47
N VAL A 324 -18.95 -11.24 -13.15
CA VAL A 324 -18.83 -10.59 -14.45
C VAL A 324 -18.31 -9.18 -14.24
N MET A 325 -17.32 -8.77 -15.04
CA MET A 325 -16.81 -7.39 -15.05
C MET A 325 -17.85 -6.48 -15.72
N GLN A 326 -18.47 -5.61 -14.93
CA GLN A 326 -19.49 -4.65 -15.40
C GLN A 326 -18.84 -3.37 -15.91
N MET A 327 -17.70 -2.96 -15.31
CA MET A 327 -16.94 -1.81 -15.76
C MET A 327 -16.32 -2.09 -17.13
N PRO A 328 -16.33 -1.12 -18.08
CA PRO A 328 -15.69 -1.30 -19.39
C PRO A 328 -14.16 -1.36 -19.27
N PRO A 329 -13.45 -1.86 -20.30
CA PRO A 329 -11.99 -1.84 -20.33
C PRO A 329 -11.40 -0.45 -20.15
N LEU A 330 -11.99 0.53 -20.80
CA LEU A 330 -11.70 1.97 -20.66
C LEU A 330 -13.01 2.73 -20.53
N THR A 331 -13.06 3.64 -19.57
CA THR A 331 -14.19 4.57 -19.40
C THR A 331 -13.97 5.83 -20.22
N ARG A 332 -14.96 6.71 -20.27
CA ARG A 332 -14.81 8.05 -20.86
C ARG A 332 -13.87 8.97 -20.09
N PHE A 333 -13.52 8.65 -18.86
CA PHE A 333 -12.76 9.52 -17.94
C PHE A 333 -11.25 9.39 -18.06
N THR A 334 -10.76 8.93 -19.22
CA THR A 334 -9.33 8.76 -19.49
C THR A 334 -8.58 10.07 -19.68
N ASP A 335 -9.31 11.14 -19.99
CA ASP A 335 -8.81 12.49 -20.30
C ASP A 335 -8.53 13.36 -19.05
N GLY A 336 -8.94 12.93 -17.89
CA GLY A 336 -8.81 13.69 -16.64
C GLY A 336 -10.09 14.31 -16.10
N SER A 337 -11.21 14.13 -16.79
CA SER A 337 -12.53 14.61 -16.36
C SER A 337 -13.17 13.75 -15.26
N GLY A 338 -12.48 12.73 -14.78
CA GLY A 338 -13.00 11.74 -13.83
C GLY A 338 -13.69 12.33 -12.60
N PRO A 339 -14.84 11.74 -12.17
CA PRO A 339 -15.59 12.26 -11.04
C PRO A 339 -15.02 11.81 -9.68
N VAL A 340 -14.37 10.65 -9.61
CA VAL A 340 -13.80 10.12 -8.35
C VAL A 340 -12.58 10.93 -7.95
N PHE A 341 -11.67 11.16 -8.88
CA PHE A 341 -10.59 12.13 -8.79
C PHE A 341 -10.25 12.66 -10.19
N ALA A 342 -9.74 13.89 -10.26
CA ALA A 342 -9.38 14.52 -11.53
C ALA A 342 -7.94 14.16 -11.92
N GLY A 343 -7.73 13.92 -13.21
CA GLY A 343 -6.42 13.62 -13.79
C GLY A 343 -6.50 12.52 -14.86
N ALA A 344 -5.69 12.64 -15.91
CA ALA A 344 -5.62 11.68 -17.01
C ALA A 344 -5.01 10.34 -16.55
N ILE A 345 -5.16 9.27 -17.36
CA ILE A 345 -4.56 7.95 -17.05
C ILE A 345 -3.08 8.11 -16.70
N PHE A 346 -2.29 8.77 -17.53
CA PHE A 346 -0.91 9.12 -17.19
C PHE A 346 -0.86 10.58 -16.70
N PRO A 347 -0.32 10.83 -15.52
CA PRO A 347 0.31 9.88 -14.58
C PRO A 347 -0.63 9.31 -13.51
N PHE A 348 -1.92 9.69 -13.45
CA PHE A 348 -2.75 9.54 -12.26
C PHE A 348 -3.16 8.09 -11.97
N CYS A 349 -3.37 7.23 -12.97
CA CYS A 349 -3.59 5.80 -12.75
C CYS A 349 -2.40 5.18 -12.01
N PHE A 350 -1.19 5.54 -12.41
CA PHE A 350 0.05 4.96 -11.87
C PHE A 350 0.33 5.40 -10.44
N ILE A 351 0.09 6.68 -10.10
CA ILE A 351 0.26 7.16 -8.71
C ILE A 351 -0.88 6.73 -7.80
N THR A 352 -2.09 6.52 -8.34
CA THR A 352 -3.25 6.04 -7.56
C THR A 352 -3.06 4.58 -7.14
N ILE A 353 -2.54 3.74 -8.05
CA ILE A 353 -2.16 2.35 -7.74
C ILE A 353 -0.68 2.32 -7.35
N ALA A 354 -0.30 3.04 -6.33
CA ALA A 354 1.09 3.05 -5.87
C ALA A 354 1.45 1.74 -5.15
N CYS A 355 0.72 1.37 -4.11
CA CYS A 355 1.09 0.28 -3.21
C CYS A 355 1.06 -1.09 -3.89
N GLY A 356 -0.04 -1.45 -4.53
CA GLY A 356 -0.19 -2.76 -5.17
C GLY A 356 0.73 -3.01 -6.37
N ALA A 357 1.41 -1.97 -6.88
CA ALA A 357 2.37 -2.09 -7.98
C ALA A 357 3.81 -1.80 -7.55
N ILE A 358 4.12 -0.62 -7.02
CA ILE A 358 5.44 -0.25 -6.50
C ILE A 358 5.25 0.74 -5.34
N SER A 359 5.64 0.35 -4.13
CA SER A 359 5.44 1.14 -2.92
C SER A 359 6.75 1.50 -2.21
N GLY A 360 6.95 2.78 -1.97
CA GLY A 360 8.09 3.25 -1.19
C GLY A 360 8.02 2.86 0.28
N PHE A 361 6.82 2.76 0.85
CA PHE A 361 6.66 2.32 2.24
C PHE A 361 7.24 0.92 2.47
N HIS A 362 7.17 0.03 1.48
CA HIS A 362 7.76 -1.31 1.56
C HIS A 362 9.26 -1.28 1.79
N SER A 363 9.95 -0.30 1.24
CA SER A 363 11.40 -0.15 1.43
C SER A 363 11.78 0.11 2.89
N LEU A 364 10.87 0.73 3.68
CA LEU A 364 11.07 0.96 5.11
C LEU A 364 10.92 -0.36 5.90
N ILE A 365 10.01 -1.23 5.49
CA ILE A 365 9.83 -2.55 6.08
C ILE A 365 10.99 -3.47 5.67
N SER A 366 11.34 -3.48 4.37
CA SER A 366 12.45 -4.26 3.80
C SER A 366 13.81 -3.85 4.35
N SER A 367 13.98 -2.63 4.87
CA SER A 367 15.24 -2.17 5.48
C SER A 367 15.17 -2.01 7.00
N GLY A 368 13.97 -1.94 7.58
CA GLY A 368 13.81 -1.62 9.01
C GLY A 368 13.65 -2.82 9.93
N THR A 369 12.69 -3.69 9.64
CA THR A 369 12.29 -4.79 10.52
C THR A 369 12.66 -6.16 9.97
N THR A 370 12.32 -6.45 8.73
CA THR A 370 12.45 -7.78 8.11
C THR A 370 13.88 -8.32 8.09
N PRO A 371 14.95 -7.55 7.78
CA PRO A 371 16.31 -8.06 7.74
C PRO A 371 16.82 -8.50 9.12
N LYS A 372 16.19 -8.05 10.18
CA LYS A 372 16.52 -8.43 11.57
C LYS A 372 15.91 -9.78 12.01
N LEU A 373 15.06 -10.36 11.16
CA LEU A 373 14.33 -11.61 11.43
C LEU A 373 14.79 -12.77 10.55
N LEU A 374 15.41 -12.51 9.42
CA LEU A 374 15.75 -13.54 8.43
C LEU A 374 16.92 -14.41 8.89
N MET A 375 16.69 -15.73 8.96
CA MET A 375 17.73 -16.72 9.31
C MET A 375 18.75 -16.94 8.20
N ARG A 376 18.35 -16.85 6.92
CA ARG A 376 19.20 -17.09 5.76
C ARG A 376 19.02 -16.01 4.72
N GLU A 377 20.11 -15.64 4.03
CA GLU A 377 20.07 -14.63 2.98
C GLU A 377 19.17 -15.06 1.80
N GLY A 378 19.15 -16.34 1.42
CA GLY A 378 18.31 -16.88 0.37
C GLY A 378 16.79 -16.76 0.64
N HIS A 379 16.38 -16.63 1.90
CA HIS A 379 14.97 -16.39 2.23
C HIS A 379 14.48 -15.01 1.76
N ALA A 380 15.38 -14.07 1.47
CA ALA A 380 15.03 -12.73 0.99
C ALA A 380 14.26 -12.76 -0.33
N GLN A 381 14.50 -13.76 -1.19
CA GLN A 381 13.74 -13.93 -2.43
C GLN A 381 12.26 -14.22 -2.14
N LEU A 382 11.97 -15.17 -1.25
CA LEU A 382 10.60 -15.52 -0.90
C LEU A 382 9.92 -14.38 -0.14
N VAL A 383 10.63 -13.78 0.81
CA VAL A 383 10.08 -12.75 1.69
C VAL A 383 9.89 -11.43 0.95
N GLY A 384 10.91 -10.90 0.27
CA GLY A 384 10.80 -9.62 -0.44
C GLY A 384 9.99 -9.74 -1.72
N TYR A 385 10.43 -10.60 -2.65
CA TYR A 385 9.77 -10.72 -3.95
C TYR A 385 8.41 -11.44 -3.85
N GLY A 386 8.32 -12.54 -3.10
CA GLY A 386 7.11 -13.34 -2.97
C GLY A 386 5.96 -12.62 -2.26
N SER A 387 6.23 -11.91 -1.15
CA SER A 387 5.18 -11.18 -0.43
C SER A 387 4.62 -10.01 -1.24
N MET A 388 5.46 -9.32 -2.03
CA MET A 388 4.98 -8.26 -2.91
C MET A 388 4.09 -8.80 -4.04
N LEU A 389 4.36 -9.99 -4.58
CA LEU A 389 3.43 -10.65 -5.51
C LEU A 389 2.08 -10.96 -4.87
N MET A 390 2.07 -11.42 -3.61
CA MET A 390 0.84 -11.64 -2.87
C MET A 390 0.06 -10.34 -2.66
N GLU A 391 0.73 -9.24 -2.33
CA GLU A 391 0.09 -7.94 -2.20
C GLU A 391 -0.50 -7.45 -3.53
N SER A 392 0.21 -7.60 -4.62
CA SER A 392 -0.31 -7.23 -5.93
C SER A 392 -1.53 -8.07 -6.33
N LEU A 393 -1.57 -9.35 -5.94
CA LEU A 393 -2.77 -10.18 -6.13
C LEU A 393 -3.97 -9.62 -5.35
N VAL A 394 -3.76 -9.11 -4.14
CA VAL A 394 -4.81 -8.38 -3.40
C VAL A 394 -5.32 -7.19 -4.23
N GLY A 395 -4.43 -6.42 -4.84
CA GLY A 395 -4.79 -5.30 -5.71
C GLY A 395 -5.62 -5.73 -6.94
N VAL A 396 -5.26 -6.83 -7.57
CA VAL A 396 -6.04 -7.40 -8.69
C VAL A 396 -7.43 -7.82 -8.22
N MET A 397 -7.56 -8.46 -7.06
CA MET A 397 -8.86 -8.84 -6.51
C MET A 397 -9.71 -7.63 -6.09
N ALA A 398 -9.09 -6.57 -5.58
CA ALA A 398 -9.77 -5.31 -5.28
C ALA A 398 -10.31 -4.63 -6.57
N MET A 399 -9.52 -4.63 -7.64
CA MET A 399 -9.95 -4.17 -8.96
C MET A 399 -11.15 -4.99 -9.47
N ILE A 400 -11.12 -6.32 -9.32
CA ILE A 400 -12.24 -7.20 -9.71
C ILE A 400 -13.49 -6.85 -8.90
N ALA A 401 -13.38 -6.74 -7.58
CA ALA A 401 -14.52 -6.42 -6.72
C ALA A 401 -15.14 -5.07 -7.07
N ALA A 402 -14.32 -4.03 -7.33
CA ALA A 402 -14.80 -2.72 -7.76
C ALA A 402 -15.44 -2.72 -9.14
N CYS A 403 -14.85 -3.45 -10.10
CA CYS A 403 -15.31 -3.50 -11.50
C CYS A 403 -16.44 -4.53 -11.73
N ALA A 404 -16.74 -5.38 -10.76
CA ALA A 404 -17.92 -6.26 -10.77
C ALA A 404 -19.21 -5.48 -10.39
N LEU A 405 -19.08 -4.33 -9.74
CA LEU A 405 -20.21 -3.44 -9.49
C LEU A 405 -20.73 -2.83 -10.80
N GLU A 406 -22.04 -2.55 -10.84
CA GLU A 406 -22.60 -1.69 -11.88
C GLU A 406 -21.88 -0.33 -11.88
N PRO A 407 -21.42 0.18 -13.05
CA PRO A 407 -20.66 1.44 -13.10
C PRO A 407 -21.39 2.61 -12.44
N GLY A 408 -22.72 2.71 -12.62
CA GLY A 408 -23.53 3.74 -11.95
C GLY A 408 -23.42 3.70 -10.43
N VAL A 409 -23.51 2.51 -9.84
CA VAL A 409 -23.37 2.29 -8.38
C VAL A 409 -21.95 2.63 -7.93
N TYR A 410 -20.92 2.17 -8.65
CA TYR A 410 -19.53 2.50 -8.36
C TYR A 410 -19.29 4.01 -8.31
N PHE A 411 -19.78 4.76 -9.31
CA PHE A 411 -19.63 6.22 -9.36
C PHE A 411 -20.46 6.92 -8.27
N ALA A 412 -21.66 6.41 -7.94
CA ALA A 412 -22.47 6.97 -6.87
C ALA A 412 -21.81 6.89 -5.50
N ILE A 413 -21.12 5.79 -5.23
CA ILE A 413 -20.40 5.60 -3.97
C ILE A 413 -19.14 6.46 -3.92
N ASN A 414 -18.33 6.47 -4.99
CA ASN A 414 -16.99 7.04 -4.95
C ASN A 414 -16.91 8.52 -5.35
N SER A 415 -17.94 9.10 -5.99
CA SER A 415 -17.92 10.49 -6.40
C SER A 415 -18.36 11.43 -5.27
N PRO A 416 -17.66 12.56 -5.06
CA PRO A 416 -18.06 13.54 -4.05
C PRO A 416 -19.43 14.15 -4.33
N ALA A 417 -20.18 14.45 -3.27
CA ALA A 417 -21.50 15.08 -3.36
C ALA A 417 -21.49 16.44 -4.08
N GLY A 418 -20.39 17.16 -4.02
CA GLY A 418 -20.20 18.41 -4.78
C GLY A 418 -20.19 18.24 -6.32
N ILE A 419 -20.02 16.98 -6.80
CA ILE A 419 -20.01 16.66 -8.24
C ILE A 419 -21.33 16.02 -8.66
N ILE A 420 -21.87 15.08 -7.89
CA ILE A 420 -23.06 14.31 -8.27
C ILE A 420 -24.36 14.78 -7.60
N GLY A 421 -24.27 15.75 -6.69
CA GLY A 421 -25.39 16.21 -5.87
C GLY A 421 -25.50 15.47 -4.55
N GLN A 422 -26.42 15.96 -3.70
CA GLN A 422 -26.58 15.46 -2.31
C GLN A 422 -27.67 14.40 -2.15
N THR A 423 -28.48 14.19 -3.19
CA THR A 423 -29.59 13.22 -3.15
C THR A 423 -29.37 12.11 -4.18
N ALA A 424 -30.00 10.96 -3.95
CA ALA A 424 -29.90 9.82 -4.86
C ALA A 424 -30.45 10.16 -6.27
N GLU A 425 -31.48 11.02 -6.33
CA GLU A 425 -32.09 11.44 -7.59
C GLU A 425 -31.15 12.36 -8.40
N SER A 426 -30.50 13.35 -7.73
CA SER A 426 -29.53 14.23 -8.38
C SER A 426 -28.30 13.45 -8.86
N ALA A 427 -27.84 12.49 -8.06
CA ALA A 427 -26.75 11.60 -8.42
C ALA A 427 -27.12 10.71 -9.61
N ALA A 428 -28.34 10.12 -9.60
CA ALA A 428 -28.83 9.29 -10.70
C ALA A 428 -28.92 10.08 -12.01
N ALA A 429 -29.45 11.31 -11.98
CA ALA A 429 -29.52 12.17 -13.14
C ALA A 429 -28.11 12.51 -13.68
N THR A 430 -27.18 12.89 -12.83
CA THR A 430 -25.83 13.28 -13.20
C THR A 430 -25.05 12.09 -13.78
N ILE A 431 -25.06 10.92 -13.09
CA ILE A 431 -24.29 9.74 -13.47
C ILE A 431 -24.86 9.11 -14.76
N SER A 432 -26.20 9.06 -14.88
CA SER A 432 -26.84 8.61 -16.13
C SER A 432 -26.51 9.51 -17.29
N GLY A 433 -26.36 10.83 -17.07
CA GLY A 433 -25.87 11.79 -18.07
C GLY A 433 -24.43 11.52 -18.54
N TRP A 434 -23.64 10.81 -17.77
CA TRP A 434 -22.32 10.33 -18.18
C TRP A 434 -22.37 9.04 -19.02
N GLY A 435 -23.55 8.46 -19.23
CA GLY A 435 -23.73 7.20 -19.94
C GLY A 435 -23.64 5.95 -19.05
N TYR A 436 -23.72 6.11 -17.72
CA TYR A 436 -23.76 5.03 -16.75
C TYR A 436 -25.11 5.03 -16.02
N PRO A 437 -26.08 4.24 -16.48
CA PRO A 437 -27.42 4.23 -15.89
C PRO A 437 -27.39 3.95 -14.38
N LEU A 438 -28.15 4.74 -13.63
CA LEU A 438 -28.30 4.56 -12.19
C LEU A 438 -29.77 4.79 -11.79
N ASP A 439 -30.33 3.82 -11.05
CA ASP A 439 -31.63 3.95 -10.42
C ASP A 439 -31.48 4.43 -8.96
N ALA A 440 -32.09 5.57 -8.63
CA ALA A 440 -32.04 6.12 -7.26
C ALA A 440 -32.65 5.14 -6.24
N ALA A 441 -33.73 4.43 -6.61
CA ALA A 441 -34.33 3.43 -5.74
C ALA A 441 -33.41 2.22 -5.51
N ALA A 442 -32.60 1.83 -6.51
CA ALA A 442 -31.60 0.78 -6.34
C ALA A 442 -30.51 1.16 -5.34
N MET A 443 -30.07 2.42 -5.32
CA MET A 443 -29.12 2.91 -4.33
C MET A 443 -29.70 2.85 -2.90
N HIS A 444 -30.95 3.24 -2.72
CA HIS A 444 -31.61 3.12 -1.41
C HIS A 444 -31.76 1.66 -0.98
N ARG A 445 -32.19 0.77 -1.87
CA ARG A 445 -32.29 -0.68 -1.57
C ARG A 445 -30.93 -1.26 -1.19
N LEU A 446 -29.87 -0.93 -1.92
CA LEU A 446 -28.51 -1.41 -1.62
C LEU A 446 -28.03 -0.93 -0.23
N ALA A 447 -28.25 0.36 0.10
CA ALA A 447 -27.91 0.88 1.41
C ALA A 447 -28.64 0.11 2.54
N GLN A 448 -29.94 -0.13 2.39
CA GLN A 448 -30.73 -0.94 3.34
C GLN A 448 -30.22 -2.38 3.45
N GLN A 449 -29.91 -3.02 2.32
CA GLN A 449 -29.41 -4.40 2.27
C GLN A 449 -28.06 -4.56 2.99
N VAL A 450 -27.17 -3.56 2.93
CA VAL A 450 -25.90 -3.60 3.65
C VAL A 450 -25.99 -3.02 5.07
N GLY A 451 -27.17 -2.58 5.51
CA GLY A 451 -27.39 -2.07 6.86
C GLY A 451 -26.83 -0.66 7.10
N GLU A 452 -26.72 0.15 6.05
CA GLU A 452 -26.24 1.54 6.11
C GLU A 452 -27.38 2.54 5.82
N GLN A 453 -27.26 3.76 6.36
CA GLN A 453 -28.24 4.81 6.07
C GLN A 453 -28.14 5.30 4.63
N SER A 454 -26.90 5.43 4.12
CA SER A 454 -26.61 5.83 2.76
C SER A 454 -25.23 5.35 2.34
N LEU A 455 -25.10 4.97 1.09
CA LEU A 455 -23.81 4.70 0.43
C LEU A 455 -23.38 5.84 -0.50
N LEU A 456 -24.24 6.85 -0.69
CA LEU A 456 -23.99 7.96 -1.60
C LEU A 456 -22.80 8.80 -1.13
N SER A 457 -21.89 9.10 -2.05
CA SER A 457 -20.71 9.94 -1.83
C SER A 457 -19.82 9.50 -0.65
N ARG A 458 -19.78 8.21 -0.35
CA ARG A 458 -18.81 7.64 0.57
C ARG A 458 -17.47 7.45 -0.13
N THR A 459 -16.81 8.56 -0.40
CA THR A 459 -15.54 8.59 -1.13
C THR A 459 -14.41 7.86 -0.39
N GLY A 460 -13.39 7.42 -1.16
CA GLY A 460 -12.20 6.80 -0.59
C GLY A 460 -12.02 5.32 -0.93
N GLY A 461 -12.93 4.75 -1.75
CA GLY A 461 -12.78 3.38 -2.29
C GLY A 461 -13.24 2.26 -1.36
N ALA A 462 -13.03 2.39 -0.04
CA ALA A 462 -13.33 1.35 0.93
C ALA A 462 -14.81 0.88 0.90
N PRO A 463 -15.83 1.74 0.91
CA PRO A 463 -17.21 1.27 0.87
C PRO A 463 -17.58 0.55 -0.43
N SER A 464 -17.06 0.97 -1.60
CA SER A 464 -17.33 0.27 -2.85
C SER A 464 -16.62 -1.07 -2.93
N LEU A 465 -15.39 -1.17 -2.43
CA LEU A 465 -14.71 -2.44 -2.29
C LEU A 465 -15.47 -3.38 -1.35
N ALA A 466 -15.95 -2.88 -0.21
CA ALA A 466 -16.72 -3.67 0.74
C ALA A 466 -18.03 -4.18 0.15
N VAL A 467 -18.74 -3.38 -0.66
CA VAL A 467 -19.94 -3.84 -1.39
C VAL A 467 -19.58 -4.96 -2.37
N GLY A 468 -18.54 -4.78 -3.19
CA GLY A 468 -18.10 -5.80 -4.15
C GLY A 468 -17.67 -7.11 -3.48
N MET A 469 -16.89 -7.02 -2.40
CA MET A 469 -16.50 -8.19 -1.59
C MET A 469 -17.72 -8.87 -0.96
N ALA A 470 -18.65 -8.09 -0.40
CA ALA A 470 -19.86 -8.63 0.23
C ALA A 470 -20.74 -9.37 -0.78
N GLN A 471 -20.88 -8.86 -2.00
CA GLN A 471 -21.61 -9.54 -3.08
C GLN A 471 -20.95 -10.87 -3.46
N ILE A 472 -19.62 -10.93 -3.57
CA ILE A 472 -18.88 -12.15 -3.85
C ILE A 472 -19.07 -13.17 -2.71
N PHE A 473 -18.90 -12.75 -1.46
CA PHE A 473 -19.01 -13.63 -0.30
C PHE A 473 -20.45 -14.11 -0.06
N SER A 474 -21.44 -13.23 -0.16
CA SER A 474 -22.86 -13.60 0.01
C SER A 474 -23.33 -14.57 -1.07
N SER A 475 -22.87 -14.38 -2.30
CA SER A 475 -23.16 -15.33 -3.39
C SER A 475 -22.55 -16.73 -3.15
N THR A 476 -21.52 -16.82 -2.30
CA THR A 476 -20.88 -18.09 -1.94
C THR A 476 -21.49 -18.69 -0.68
N ILE A 477 -21.75 -17.84 0.34
CA ILE A 477 -22.19 -18.25 1.68
C ILE A 477 -23.32 -17.33 2.18
N GLY A 478 -24.51 -17.87 2.32
CA GLY A 478 -25.63 -17.28 3.04
C GLY A 478 -26.54 -16.34 2.25
N GLY A 479 -26.28 -16.09 0.99
CA GLY A 479 -27.12 -15.26 0.12
C GLY A 479 -27.35 -13.84 0.66
N ASP A 480 -28.45 -13.21 0.25
CA ASP A 480 -28.80 -11.84 0.63
C ASP A 480 -28.96 -11.65 2.15
N ALA A 481 -29.30 -12.71 2.90
CA ALA A 481 -29.45 -12.64 4.34
C ALA A 481 -28.15 -12.28 5.09
N LEU A 482 -26.99 -12.59 4.55
CA LEU A 482 -25.70 -12.28 5.13
C LEU A 482 -24.97 -11.12 4.43
N LEU A 483 -25.58 -10.45 3.46
CA LEU A 483 -24.93 -9.36 2.71
C LEU A 483 -24.44 -8.24 3.64
N ALA A 484 -25.28 -7.81 4.60
CA ALA A 484 -24.89 -6.80 5.58
C ALA A 484 -23.73 -7.25 6.47
N VAL A 485 -23.74 -8.50 6.92
CA VAL A 485 -22.65 -9.07 7.74
C VAL A 485 -21.35 -9.09 6.95
N TRP A 486 -21.38 -9.51 5.68
CA TRP A 486 -20.20 -9.52 4.82
C TRP A 486 -19.69 -8.12 4.50
N TYR A 487 -20.60 -7.15 4.31
CA TYR A 487 -20.21 -5.75 4.10
C TYR A 487 -19.47 -5.19 5.32
N HIS A 488 -20.02 -5.33 6.53
CA HIS A 488 -19.37 -4.82 7.74
C HIS A 488 -18.14 -5.61 8.13
N PHE A 489 -18.08 -6.90 7.80
CA PHE A 489 -16.84 -7.68 7.90
C PHE A 489 -15.75 -7.12 6.97
N ALA A 490 -16.09 -6.77 5.72
CA ALA A 490 -15.17 -6.18 4.76
C ALA A 490 -14.69 -4.79 5.23
N ILE A 491 -15.58 -3.92 5.71
CA ILE A 491 -15.21 -2.62 6.30
C ILE A 491 -14.26 -2.79 7.49
N MET A 492 -14.55 -3.71 8.41
CA MET A 492 -13.68 -4.02 9.54
C MET A 492 -12.32 -4.57 9.07
N PHE A 493 -12.32 -5.47 8.10
CA PHE A 493 -11.13 -6.04 7.49
C PHE A 493 -10.23 -4.95 6.88
N GLU A 494 -10.80 -4.05 6.07
CA GLU A 494 -10.06 -2.92 5.50
C GLU A 494 -9.50 -1.99 6.58
N ALA A 495 -10.32 -1.62 7.55
CA ALA A 495 -9.89 -0.77 8.66
C ALA A 495 -8.76 -1.42 9.48
N LEU A 496 -8.81 -2.75 9.69
CA LEU A 496 -7.75 -3.49 10.37
C LEU A 496 -6.45 -3.51 9.55
N PHE A 497 -6.54 -3.67 8.23
CA PHE A 497 -5.41 -3.53 7.31
C PHE A 497 -4.72 -2.18 7.47
N ILE A 498 -5.52 -1.13 7.48
CA ILE A 498 -5.07 0.25 7.50
C ILE A 498 -4.42 0.60 8.83
N LEU A 499 -5.09 0.28 9.95
CA LEU A 499 -4.60 0.64 11.27
C LEU A 499 -3.31 -0.09 11.65
N THR A 500 -3.08 -1.31 11.13
CA THR A 500 -1.79 -2.01 11.33
C THR A 500 -0.63 -1.23 10.71
N VAL A 501 -0.83 -0.67 9.50
CA VAL A 501 0.17 0.19 8.85
C VAL A 501 0.35 1.51 9.59
N LEU A 502 -0.74 2.10 10.09
CA LEU A 502 -0.69 3.34 10.88
C LEU A 502 0.12 3.12 12.16
N ASP A 503 -0.09 2.01 12.87
CA ASP A 503 0.61 1.67 14.10
C ASP A 503 2.12 1.47 13.85
N ALA A 504 2.46 0.62 12.89
CA ALA A 504 3.84 0.33 12.51
C ALA A 504 4.54 1.60 11.97
N GLY A 505 3.88 2.33 11.07
CA GLY A 505 4.42 3.54 10.46
C GLY A 505 4.63 4.67 11.48
N THR A 506 3.70 4.89 12.41
CA THR A 506 3.86 5.91 13.46
C THR A 506 5.05 5.57 14.36
N ARG A 507 5.25 4.29 14.68
CA ARG A 507 6.41 3.85 15.49
C ARG A 507 7.73 3.99 14.74
N VAL A 508 7.79 3.63 13.46
CA VAL A 508 8.96 3.84 12.61
C VAL A 508 9.27 5.33 12.50
N GLY A 509 8.25 6.17 12.27
CA GLY A 509 8.38 7.62 12.27
C GLY A 509 8.93 8.19 13.57
N ARG A 510 8.46 7.68 14.71
CA ARG A 510 9.02 8.02 16.03
C ARG A 510 10.52 7.71 16.10
N PHE A 511 10.95 6.51 15.69
CA PHE A 511 12.38 6.15 15.70
C PHE A 511 13.21 7.09 14.81
N MET A 512 12.68 7.46 13.65
CA MET A 512 13.36 8.41 12.75
C MET A 512 13.45 9.81 13.35
N VAL A 513 12.39 10.29 14.02
CA VAL A 513 12.43 11.58 14.75
C VAL A 513 13.43 11.49 15.90
N GLN A 514 13.49 10.38 16.64
CA GLN A 514 14.50 10.15 17.68
C GLN A 514 15.92 10.20 17.09
N GLU A 515 16.15 9.56 15.94
CA GLU A 515 17.45 9.59 15.26
C GLU A 515 17.84 11.04 14.90
N VAL A 516 16.94 11.81 14.29
CA VAL A 516 17.19 13.21 13.92
C VAL A 516 17.48 14.06 15.16
N LEU A 517 16.66 13.98 16.20
CA LEU A 517 16.82 14.76 17.42
C LEU A 517 18.04 14.33 18.24
N GLY A 518 18.44 13.07 18.13
CA GLY A 518 19.65 12.52 18.75
C GLY A 518 20.94 13.16 18.23
N TYR A 519 20.94 13.67 17.00
CA TYR A 519 22.06 14.46 16.47
C TYR A 519 22.18 15.84 17.13
N VAL A 520 21.07 16.39 17.64
CA VAL A 520 21.04 17.69 18.33
C VAL A 520 21.30 17.52 19.82
N TRP A 521 20.66 16.52 20.43
CA TRP A 521 20.79 16.20 21.85
C TRP A 521 20.71 14.69 22.09
N GLU A 522 21.85 14.08 22.42
CA GLU A 522 22.02 12.62 22.53
C GLU A 522 20.92 11.90 23.33
N PRO A 523 20.44 12.39 24.51
CA PRO A 523 19.36 11.72 25.24
C PRO A 523 18.07 11.57 24.46
N LEU A 524 17.75 12.48 23.52
CA LEU A 524 16.57 12.36 22.66
C LEU A 524 16.69 11.20 21.65
N GLY A 525 17.90 10.76 21.33
CA GLY A 525 18.16 9.59 20.49
C GLY A 525 17.98 8.23 21.19
N ARG A 526 17.79 8.21 22.50
CA ARG A 526 17.68 6.96 23.27
C ARG A 526 16.29 6.38 23.15
N SER A 527 16.17 5.23 22.50
CA SER A 527 14.88 4.54 22.25
C SER A 527 14.15 4.08 23.51
N GLY A 528 14.86 3.86 24.63
CA GLY A 528 14.29 3.43 25.90
C GLY A 528 13.94 4.57 26.87
N TRP A 529 14.20 5.84 26.55
CA TRP A 529 13.96 6.96 27.45
C TRP A 529 12.54 7.53 27.24
N TYR A 530 11.68 7.37 28.25
CA TYR A 530 10.27 7.74 28.16
C TYR A 530 9.98 9.18 27.70
N PRO A 531 10.68 10.23 28.18
CA PRO A 531 10.47 11.57 27.69
C PRO A 531 10.73 11.72 26.20
N SER A 532 11.76 11.06 25.67
CA SER A 532 12.01 11.00 24.22
C SER A 532 10.88 10.29 23.48
N ILE A 533 10.41 9.14 24.01
CA ILE A 533 9.30 8.39 23.42
C ILE A 533 8.05 9.25 23.31
N LEU A 534 7.65 9.94 24.38
CA LEU A 534 6.45 10.78 24.41
C LEU A 534 6.57 11.99 23.47
N LEU A 535 7.70 12.69 23.52
CA LEU A 535 7.94 13.86 22.68
C LEU A 535 7.93 13.48 21.19
N THR A 536 8.69 12.47 20.81
CA THR A 536 8.82 12.07 19.41
C THR A 536 7.56 11.39 18.85
N SER A 537 6.82 10.66 19.71
CA SER A 537 5.47 10.20 19.38
C SER A 537 4.51 11.37 19.17
N GLY A 538 4.56 12.38 20.04
CA GLY A 538 3.75 13.60 19.89
C GLY A 538 4.06 14.37 18.62
N LEU A 539 5.33 14.48 18.24
CA LEU A 539 5.75 15.18 17.02
C LEU A 539 5.27 14.46 15.76
N ILE A 540 5.48 13.14 15.64
CA ILE A 540 5.05 12.39 14.45
C ILE A 540 3.53 12.32 14.34
N VAL A 541 2.84 12.09 15.48
CA VAL A 541 1.37 12.04 15.53
C VAL A 541 0.76 13.42 15.29
N GLY A 542 1.35 14.48 15.84
CA GLY A 542 0.93 15.85 15.56
C GLY A 542 1.08 16.22 14.09
N GLY A 543 2.16 15.76 13.44
CA GLY A 543 2.38 15.95 12.02
C GLY A 543 1.30 15.29 11.16
N TRP A 544 1.15 13.98 11.21
CA TRP A 544 0.14 13.31 10.37
C TRP A 544 -1.31 13.59 10.85
N GLY A 545 -1.52 13.81 12.15
CA GLY A 545 -2.82 14.16 12.71
C GLY A 545 -3.33 15.52 12.22
N TYR A 546 -2.46 16.49 12.02
CA TYR A 546 -2.82 17.78 11.42
C TYR A 546 -3.36 17.61 10.01
N PHE A 547 -2.64 16.88 9.13
CA PHE A 547 -3.11 16.64 7.76
C PHE A 547 -4.36 15.78 7.70
N LEU A 548 -4.50 14.77 8.58
CA LEU A 548 -5.72 14.00 8.72
C LEU A 548 -6.92 14.90 9.05
N TYR A 549 -6.78 15.75 10.07
CA TYR A 549 -7.87 16.62 10.52
C TYR A 549 -8.28 17.61 9.44
N GLN A 550 -7.31 18.19 8.71
CA GLN A 550 -7.60 19.07 7.57
C GLN A 550 -8.28 18.31 6.43
N GLY A 551 -7.86 17.09 6.15
CA GLY A 551 -8.50 16.25 5.12
C GLY A 551 -9.95 15.89 5.45
N VAL A 552 -10.28 15.70 6.73
CA VAL A 552 -11.66 15.44 7.18
C VAL A 552 -12.56 16.68 7.04
N LEU A 553 -11.97 17.87 7.17
CA LEU A 553 -12.70 19.14 6.99
C LEU A 553 -12.86 19.52 5.51
N ASP A 554 -12.19 18.84 4.58
CA ASP A 554 -12.30 19.09 3.15
C ASP A 554 -13.69 18.70 2.63
N PRO A 555 -14.44 19.60 1.96
CA PRO A 555 -15.76 19.31 1.39
C PRO A 555 -15.77 18.21 0.34
N LEU A 556 -14.63 17.94 -0.31
CA LEU A 556 -14.44 16.85 -1.25
C LEU A 556 -13.98 15.56 -0.56
N GLY A 557 -14.01 15.50 0.79
CA GLY A 557 -13.64 14.34 1.58
C GLY A 557 -12.15 14.03 1.60
N GLY A 558 -11.29 15.00 1.26
CA GLY A 558 -9.82 14.85 1.23
C GLY A 558 -9.28 13.96 0.12
N ILE A 559 -10.16 13.34 -0.68
CA ILE A 559 -9.74 12.39 -1.71
C ILE A 559 -8.97 13.07 -2.85
N ASN A 560 -9.31 14.33 -3.16
CA ASN A 560 -8.66 15.11 -4.22
C ASN A 560 -7.37 15.80 -3.76
N SER A 561 -7.17 15.94 -2.46
CA SER A 561 -5.97 16.52 -1.86
C SER A 561 -4.99 15.45 -1.35
N LEU A 562 -5.38 14.69 -0.34
CA LEU A 562 -4.47 13.75 0.33
C LEU A 562 -4.16 12.48 -0.47
N TRP A 563 -5.11 11.93 -1.28
CA TRP A 563 -4.84 10.69 -2.00
C TRP A 563 -3.81 10.85 -3.13
N PRO A 564 -3.86 11.90 -3.99
CA PRO A 564 -2.78 12.17 -4.93
C PRO A 564 -1.44 12.44 -4.25
N LEU A 565 -1.43 13.17 -3.11
CA LEU A 565 -0.22 13.37 -2.31
C LEU A 565 0.34 12.05 -1.77
N PHE A 566 -0.53 11.16 -1.28
CA PHE A 566 -0.16 9.81 -0.87
C PHE A 566 0.52 9.05 -2.02
N GLY A 567 -0.08 9.05 -3.21
CA GLY A 567 0.46 8.35 -4.37
C GLY A 567 1.81 8.91 -4.82
N ILE A 568 1.92 10.23 -4.94
CA ILE A 568 3.16 10.92 -5.29
C ILE A 568 4.23 10.64 -4.23
N ALA A 569 3.94 10.86 -2.96
CA ALA A 569 4.85 10.70 -1.85
C ALA A 569 5.36 9.26 -1.73
N ASN A 570 4.46 8.28 -1.84
CA ASN A 570 4.79 6.86 -1.76
C ASN A 570 5.73 6.42 -2.91
N GLN A 571 5.47 6.85 -4.13
CA GLN A 571 6.33 6.50 -5.27
C GLN A 571 7.63 7.32 -5.32
N LEU A 572 7.66 8.54 -4.80
CA LEU A 572 8.90 9.28 -4.59
C LEU A 572 9.81 8.56 -3.60
N LEU A 573 9.24 8.01 -2.52
CA LEU A 573 9.98 7.18 -1.57
C LEU A 573 10.52 5.89 -2.23
N ALA A 574 9.74 5.27 -3.13
CA ALA A 574 10.19 4.14 -3.94
C ALA A 574 11.37 4.54 -4.85
N SER A 575 11.33 5.74 -5.42
CA SER A 575 12.43 6.28 -6.21
C SER A 575 13.70 6.46 -5.36
N VAL A 576 13.59 6.98 -4.13
CA VAL A 576 14.71 7.05 -3.16
C VAL A 576 15.31 5.67 -2.92
N ALA A 577 14.47 4.66 -2.68
CA ALA A 577 14.91 3.30 -2.44
C ALA A 577 15.66 2.71 -3.65
N LEU A 578 15.14 2.90 -4.85
CA LEU A 578 15.76 2.42 -6.09
C LEU A 578 17.06 3.16 -6.42
N VAL A 579 17.17 4.45 -6.06
CA VAL A 579 18.45 5.20 -6.16
C VAL A 579 19.51 4.56 -5.28
N VAL A 580 19.19 4.26 -4.03
CA VAL A 580 20.10 3.59 -3.09
C VAL A 580 20.48 2.19 -3.60
N ALA A 581 19.51 1.40 -4.05
CA ALA A 581 19.71 0.07 -4.61
C ALA A 581 20.62 0.11 -5.84
N THR A 582 20.37 1.04 -6.77
CA THR A 582 21.16 1.25 -7.98
C THR A 582 22.61 1.63 -7.64
N THR A 583 22.80 2.54 -6.68
CA THR A 583 24.13 2.94 -6.19
C THR A 583 24.89 1.74 -5.63
N ILE A 584 24.23 0.92 -4.82
CA ILE A 584 24.82 -0.28 -4.23
C ILE A 584 25.21 -1.29 -5.31
N LEU A 585 24.33 -1.60 -6.27
CA LEU A 585 24.63 -2.51 -7.37
C LEU A 585 25.82 -2.04 -8.22
N LEU A 586 25.92 -0.74 -8.46
CA LEU A 586 27.04 -0.13 -9.18
C LEU A 586 28.34 -0.32 -8.39
N LYS A 587 28.34 -0.06 -7.07
CA LYS A 587 29.51 -0.26 -6.19
C LYS A 587 29.89 -1.73 -6.03
N MET A 588 28.96 -2.66 -6.13
CA MET A 588 29.20 -4.11 -6.17
C MET A 588 29.85 -4.57 -7.51
N GLY A 589 30.09 -3.65 -8.45
CA GLY A 589 30.61 -4.00 -9.77
C GLY A 589 29.59 -4.70 -10.68
N ARG A 590 28.30 -4.65 -10.35
CA ARG A 590 27.22 -5.29 -11.11
C ARG A 590 26.69 -4.41 -12.24
N LEU A 591 27.51 -3.61 -12.87
CA LEU A 591 27.14 -2.62 -13.88
C LEU A 591 26.24 -3.19 -15.00
N ARG A 592 26.52 -4.41 -15.45
CA ARG A 592 25.71 -5.11 -16.47
C ARG A 592 24.25 -5.27 -16.06
N TRP A 593 23.94 -5.31 -14.77
CA TRP A 593 22.62 -5.63 -14.22
C TRP A 593 21.94 -4.44 -13.56
N VAL A 594 22.55 -3.26 -13.58
CA VAL A 594 21.99 -2.03 -12.97
C VAL A 594 20.62 -1.66 -13.56
N TRP A 595 20.35 -2.02 -14.80
CA TRP A 595 19.05 -1.79 -15.44
C TRP A 595 17.86 -2.38 -14.66
N VAL A 596 18.07 -3.44 -13.88
CA VAL A 596 17.03 -4.10 -13.07
C VAL A 596 16.40 -3.13 -12.06
N THR A 597 17.18 -2.20 -11.51
CA THR A 597 16.69 -1.16 -10.58
C THR A 597 16.54 0.20 -11.29
N LEU A 598 17.36 0.49 -12.29
CA LEU A 598 17.36 1.76 -13.00
C LEU A 598 16.10 1.96 -13.86
N ALA A 599 15.62 0.92 -14.55
CA ALA A 599 14.44 1.03 -15.41
C ALA A 599 13.16 1.32 -14.61
N PRO A 600 12.79 0.58 -13.55
CA PRO A 600 11.65 0.95 -12.73
C PRO A 600 11.85 2.31 -12.03
N MET A 601 13.06 2.67 -11.61
CA MET A 601 13.36 3.99 -11.07
C MET A 601 13.06 5.11 -12.08
N ALA A 602 13.53 4.98 -13.32
CA ALA A 602 13.29 5.99 -14.37
C ALA A 602 11.78 6.16 -14.66
N TRP A 603 11.04 5.05 -14.71
CA TRP A 603 9.58 5.09 -14.84
C TRP A 603 8.91 5.84 -13.68
N LEU A 604 9.25 5.48 -12.44
CA LEU A 604 8.67 6.12 -11.25
C LEU A 604 8.98 7.61 -11.18
N VAL A 605 10.24 7.99 -11.42
CA VAL A 605 10.64 9.41 -11.45
C VAL A 605 9.84 10.17 -12.51
N THR A 606 9.69 9.61 -13.72
CA THR A 606 8.91 10.24 -14.79
C THR A 606 7.44 10.41 -14.38
N ALA A 607 6.80 9.34 -13.89
CA ALA A 607 5.39 9.39 -13.49
C ALA A 607 5.15 10.35 -12.32
N THR A 608 5.98 10.28 -11.28
CA THR A 608 5.80 11.10 -10.08
C THR A 608 6.15 12.56 -10.28
N MET A 609 7.19 12.87 -11.07
CA MET A 609 7.52 14.28 -11.39
C MET A 609 6.45 14.90 -12.28
N THR A 610 5.92 14.16 -13.26
CA THR A 610 4.80 14.62 -14.08
C THR A 610 3.55 14.85 -13.22
N ALA A 611 3.23 13.92 -12.31
CA ALA A 611 2.11 14.08 -11.39
C ALA A 611 2.29 15.31 -10.48
N SER A 612 3.50 15.47 -9.91
CA SER A 612 3.84 16.61 -9.05
C SER A 612 3.68 17.94 -9.81
N TYR A 613 4.22 18.01 -11.02
CA TYR A 613 4.07 19.21 -11.86
C TYR A 613 2.61 19.54 -12.16
N GLN A 614 1.83 18.53 -12.57
CA GLN A 614 0.40 18.74 -12.86
C GLN A 614 -0.39 19.11 -11.61
N LYS A 615 -0.13 18.47 -10.45
CA LYS A 615 -0.83 18.81 -9.20
C LYS A 615 -0.48 20.22 -8.70
N ILE A 616 0.67 20.75 -9.02
CA ILE A 616 1.04 22.12 -8.62
C ILE A 616 0.51 23.15 -9.62
N PHE A 617 0.78 22.95 -10.94
CA PHE A 617 0.70 24.00 -11.94
C PHE A 617 -0.41 23.83 -12.99
N HIS A 618 -1.18 22.74 -12.98
CA HIS A 618 -2.23 22.53 -13.98
C HIS A 618 -3.30 23.60 -13.87
N ALA A 619 -3.70 24.19 -15.03
CA ALA A 619 -4.65 25.29 -15.08
C ALA A 619 -6.09 24.92 -14.69
N ASN A 620 -6.47 23.62 -14.78
CA ASN A 620 -7.78 23.14 -14.34
C ASN A 620 -7.82 23.08 -12.80
N PRO A 621 -8.73 23.82 -12.12
CA PRO A 621 -8.85 23.85 -10.67
C PRO A 621 -9.14 22.48 -10.02
N ARG A 622 -9.68 21.53 -10.78
CA ARG A 622 -9.92 20.17 -10.26
C ARG A 622 -8.63 19.33 -10.19
N ILE A 623 -7.57 19.72 -10.91
CA ILE A 623 -6.28 19.01 -10.97
C ILE A 623 -5.22 19.79 -10.20
N GLY A 624 -5.01 21.07 -10.51
CA GLY A 624 -3.93 21.90 -9.98
C GLY A 624 -4.29 22.58 -8.66
N PHE A 625 -3.47 22.42 -7.64
CA PHE A 625 -3.66 23.03 -6.33
C PHE A 625 -3.64 24.57 -6.38
N LEU A 626 -2.72 25.18 -7.14
CA LEU A 626 -2.65 26.64 -7.25
C LEU A 626 -3.88 27.19 -7.98
N ALA A 627 -4.31 26.57 -9.09
CA ALA A 627 -5.50 26.96 -9.80
C ALA A 627 -6.78 26.81 -8.97
N GLN A 628 -6.84 25.77 -8.13
CA GLN A 628 -7.94 25.58 -7.18
C GLN A 628 -7.96 26.69 -6.11
N ALA A 629 -6.80 27.04 -5.56
CA ALA A 629 -6.68 28.13 -4.59
C ALA A 629 -7.13 29.46 -5.20
N GLU A 630 -6.73 29.77 -6.45
CA GLU A 630 -7.15 30.97 -7.18
C GLU A 630 -8.66 30.99 -7.44
N ALA A 631 -9.24 29.88 -7.88
CA ALA A 631 -10.68 29.78 -8.11
C ALA A 631 -11.49 30.00 -6.82
N LEU A 632 -11.05 29.42 -5.69
CA LEU A 632 -11.67 29.65 -4.39
C LEU A 632 -11.49 31.11 -3.93
N GLN A 633 -10.35 31.73 -4.17
CA GLN A 633 -10.10 33.13 -3.84
C GLN A 633 -11.01 34.07 -4.66
N ALA A 634 -11.24 33.78 -5.94
CA ALA A 634 -12.20 34.50 -6.76
C ALA A 634 -13.63 34.38 -6.23
N GLN A 635 -14.04 33.22 -5.73
CA GLN A 635 -15.35 33.03 -5.08
C GLN A 635 -15.51 33.88 -3.82
N VAL A 636 -14.48 34.05 -3.02
CA VAL A 636 -14.49 34.93 -1.83
C VAL A 636 -14.60 36.39 -2.25
N ALA A 637 -13.92 36.79 -3.33
CA ALA A 637 -13.88 38.19 -3.77
C ALA A 637 -15.17 38.63 -4.49
N THR A 638 -15.84 37.75 -5.25
CA THR A 638 -17.01 38.07 -6.09
C THR A 638 -18.34 37.77 -5.42
N GLY A 639 -18.35 36.89 -4.41
CA GLY A 639 -19.55 36.52 -3.63
C GLY A 639 -19.73 37.45 -2.43
N SER A 640 -20.94 37.39 -1.81
CA SER A 640 -21.17 37.89 -0.46
C SER A 640 -21.47 36.73 0.48
N PRO A 641 -20.51 35.78 0.66
CA PRO A 641 -20.74 34.62 1.50
C PRO A 641 -20.84 35.02 2.96
N ALA A 642 -21.63 34.27 3.74
CA ALA A 642 -21.67 34.45 5.20
C ALA A 642 -20.27 34.30 5.80
N ALA A 643 -19.99 34.95 6.90
CA ALA A 643 -18.65 34.96 7.54
C ALA A 643 -18.08 33.54 7.80
N GLU A 644 -18.96 32.58 8.19
CA GLU A 644 -18.57 31.18 8.38
C GLU A 644 -18.12 30.49 7.07
N GLN A 645 -18.79 30.83 5.97
CA GLN A 645 -18.45 30.30 4.65
C GLN A 645 -17.14 30.91 4.15
N VAL A 646 -16.88 32.18 4.42
CA VAL A 646 -15.57 32.84 4.12
C VAL A 646 -14.46 32.13 4.85
N ALA A 647 -14.58 31.94 6.17
CA ALA A 647 -13.56 31.26 6.97
C ALA A 647 -13.29 29.83 6.49
N ARG A 648 -14.31 29.13 5.98
CA ARG A 648 -14.16 27.79 5.39
C ARG A 648 -13.40 27.86 4.06
N LEU A 649 -13.73 28.79 3.17
CA LEU A 649 -13.04 28.98 1.89
C LEU A 649 -11.57 29.38 2.09
N GLU A 650 -11.28 30.27 3.02
CA GLU A 650 -9.90 30.67 3.36
C GLU A 650 -9.05 29.50 3.83
N ARG A 651 -9.61 28.59 4.66
CA ARG A 651 -8.91 27.37 5.04
C ARG A 651 -8.60 26.49 3.84
N LEU A 652 -9.54 26.33 2.92
CA LEU A 652 -9.33 25.53 1.70
C LEU A 652 -8.27 26.17 0.80
N ILE A 653 -8.23 27.49 0.67
CA ILE A 653 -7.19 28.21 -0.06
C ILE A 653 -5.83 27.94 0.58
N PHE A 654 -5.73 28.06 1.92
CA PHE A 654 -4.51 27.76 2.65
C PHE A 654 -4.05 26.31 2.43
N ASN A 655 -4.96 25.33 2.57
CA ASN A 655 -4.64 23.90 2.40
C ASN A 655 -4.12 23.61 0.99
N ASN A 656 -4.78 24.12 -0.07
CA ASN A 656 -4.31 23.93 -1.43
C ASN A 656 -2.92 24.53 -1.68
N ARG A 657 -2.63 25.71 -1.12
CA ARG A 657 -1.29 26.29 -1.18
C ARG A 657 -0.26 25.47 -0.42
N LEU A 658 -0.62 24.96 0.75
CA LEU A 658 0.23 24.07 1.54
C LEU A 658 0.54 22.78 0.79
N ASP A 659 -0.47 22.15 0.16
CA ASP A 659 -0.32 20.93 -0.63
C ASP A 659 0.59 21.14 -1.85
N ALA A 660 0.49 22.30 -2.50
CA ALA A 660 1.40 22.69 -3.58
C ALA A 660 2.85 22.81 -3.09
N VAL A 661 3.06 23.47 -1.95
CA VAL A 661 4.40 23.62 -1.34
C VAL A 661 4.96 22.27 -0.92
N VAL A 662 4.18 21.44 -0.24
CA VAL A 662 4.60 20.10 0.23
C VAL A 662 4.98 19.22 -0.97
N THR A 663 4.17 19.21 -2.03
CA THR A 663 4.45 18.49 -3.28
C THR A 663 5.77 18.97 -3.90
N GLY A 664 5.95 20.29 -3.98
CA GLY A 664 7.17 20.91 -4.53
C GLY A 664 8.42 20.59 -3.71
N VAL A 665 8.31 20.59 -2.38
CA VAL A 665 9.40 20.19 -1.48
C VAL A 665 9.77 18.72 -1.70
N PHE A 666 8.80 17.81 -1.74
CA PHE A 666 9.08 16.38 -1.97
C PHE A 666 9.75 16.13 -3.32
N ALA A 667 9.22 16.71 -4.38
CA ALA A 667 9.81 16.61 -5.72
C ALA A 667 11.25 17.15 -5.75
N SER A 668 11.48 18.30 -5.12
CA SER A 668 12.80 18.92 -5.04
C SER A 668 13.80 18.07 -4.26
N LEU A 669 13.39 17.53 -3.10
CA LEU A 669 14.26 16.66 -2.29
C LEU A 669 14.69 15.40 -3.06
N VAL A 670 13.78 14.78 -3.79
CA VAL A 670 14.10 13.58 -4.59
C VAL A 670 14.96 13.94 -5.79
N LEU A 671 14.73 15.08 -6.45
CA LEU A 671 15.60 15.57 -7.52
C LEU A 671 17.03 15.85 -7.01
N LEU A 672 17.16 16.49 -5.85
CA LEU A 672 18.47 16.71 -5.23
C LEU A 672 19.19 15.39 -4.92
N LEU A 673 18.45 14.40 -4.39
CA LEU A 673 19.03 13.07 -4.14
C LEU A 673 19.47 12.37 -5.44
N LEU A 674 18.68 12.49 -6.51
CA LEU A 674 19.03 11.97 -7.82
C LEU A 674 20.29 12.63 -8.38
N VAL A 675 20.44 13.94 -8.21
CA VAL A 675 21.66 14.67 -8.63
C VAL A 675 22.87 14.20 -7.83
N GLU A 676 22.78 14.11 -6.51
CA GLU A 676 23.88 13.62 -5.65
C GLU A 676 24.28 12.18 -6.03
N ALA A 677 23.29 11.31 -6.27
CA ALA A 677 23.55 9.94 -6.70
C ALA A 677 24.18 9.89 -8.11
N ALA A 678 23.68 10.68 -9.06
CA ALA A 678 24.23 10.76 -10.41
C ALA A 678 25.69 11.26 -10.41
N LEU A 679 26.01 12.25 -9.55
CA LEU A 679 27.39 12.72 -9.36
C LEU A 679 28.29 11.61 -8.80
N GLU A 680 27.81 10.85 -7.81
CA GLU A 680 28.52 9.69 -7.26
C GLU A 680 28.75 8.63 -8.34
N TRP A 681 27.73 8.28 -9.12
CA TRP A 681 27.84 7.32 -10.23
C TRP A 681 28.83 7.78 -11.29
N PHE A 682 28.75 9.05 -11.67
CA PHE A 682 29.70 9.63 -12.64
C PHE A 682 31.16 9.56 -12.17
N GLN A 683 31.40 9.89 -10.89
CA GLN A 683 32.76 9.83 -10.31
C GLN A 683 33.31 8.40 -10.28
N ILE A 684 32.45 7.41 -9.94
CA ILE A 684 32.83 5.99 -9.93
C ILE A 684 33.07 5.48 -11.35
N LEU A 685 32.15 5.74 -12.28
CA LEU A 685 32.24 5.27 -13.67
C LEU A 685 33.42 5.91 -14.42
N SER A 686 33.72 7.19 -14.15
CA SER A 686 34.88 7.89 -14.71
C SER A 686 36.21 7.55 -14.00
N LYS A 687 36.18 6.61 -13.03
CA LYS A 687 37.34 6.21 -12.21
C LYS A 687 37.98 7.36 -11.41
N ARG A 688 37.28 8.47 -11.20
CA ARG A 688 37.75 9.60 -10.37
C ARG A 688 37.65 9.28 -8.88
N LYS A 689 36.78 8.33 -8.51
CA LYS A 689 36.58 7.87 -7.14
C LYS A 689 36.55 6.33 -7.11
N THR A 690 37.25 5.74 -6.15
CA THR A 690 37.16 4.29 -5.92
C THR A 690 35.84 3.92 -5.33
N ALA A 691 35.19 2.90 -5.86
CA ALA A 691 33.93 2.39 -5.28
C ALA A 691 34.23 1.73 -3.93
N VAL A 692 33.73 2.30 -2.85
CA VAL A 692 33.82 1.72 -1.51
C VAL A 692 32.45 1.09 -1.19
N LEU A 693 32.47 -0.22 -0.94
CA LEU A 693 31.29 -0.98 -0.58
C LEU A 693 31.25 -1.15 0.96
N HIS A 694 30.19 -0.66 1.58
CA HIS A 694 30.03 -0.69 3.04
C HIS A 694 29.27 -1.96 3.49
N GLU A 695 29.70 -3.13 3.02
CA GLU A 695 29.15 -4.40 3.51
C GLU A 695 29.73 -4.77 4.87
N ALA A 696 28.91 -5.39 5.70
CA ALA A 696 29.37 -6.03 6.92
C ALA A 696 30.36 -7.16 6.62
N PRO A 697 31.34 -7.45 7.48
CA PRO A 697 32.28 -8.54 7.27
C PRO A 697 31.58 -9.90 7.06
N TYR A 698 32.19 -10.76 6.24
CA TYR A 698 31.71 -12.13 6.08
C TYR A 698 31.91 -12.89 7.41
N VAL A 699 30.82 -13.50 7.88
CA VAL A 699 30.84 -14.45 8.99
C VAL A 699 30.06 -15.68 8.54
N PRO A 700 30.61 -16.89 8.68
CA PRO A 700 29.88 -18.10 8.30
C PRO A 700 28.67 -18.29 9.20
N THR A 701 27.56 -18.77 8.61
CA THR A 701 26.33 -19.05 9.36
C THR A 701 26.45 -20.35 10.15
N ARG A 702 25.88 -20.38 11.37
CA ARG A 702 25.72 -21.60 12.16
C ARG A 702 24.68 -22.58 11.59
N TRP A 703 23.91 -22.13 10.59
CA TRP A 703 22.81 -22.91 9.97
C TRP A 703 23.23 -23.59 8.67
N ALA A 704 24.51 -23.56 8.26
CA ALA A 704 24.97 -24.07 6.96
C ALA A 704 24.76 -25.59 6.78
N GLU A 705 24.70 -26.37 7.88
CA GLU A 705 24.62 -27.84 7.86
C GLU A 705 23.19 -28.40 8.04
N ALA A 706 22.18 -27.56 8.16
CA ALA A 706 20.81 -27.97 8.49
C ALA A 706 19.86 -28.03 7.27
N GLU A 707 20.29 -28.69 6.15
CA GLU A 707 19.40 -29.10 5.04
C GLU A 707 19.34 -30.59 4.85
#